data_555a368e8becccb692399e0ca075660b
#
_entry.id   555a368e8becccb692399e0ca075660b
#
_cell.length_a   1.000
_cell.length_b   1.000
_cell.length_c   1.000
_cell.angle_alpha   90.00
_cell.angle_beta   90.00
_cell.angle_gamma   90.00
#
_symmetry.space_group_name_H-M   'P 1'
#
loop_
_entity.id
_entity.type
_entity.pdbx_description
1 polymer ?
#
loop_
_entity_poly.entity_id
_entity_poly.type
_entity_poly.pdbx_seq_one_letter_code
_entity_poly.pdbx_strand_id
1 'polypeptide(L)'
;RQRGKVTDSQLKSQAFFTQHYLEPAKQLVRQVLGGQKADDALVCRVAGITPEKLAEAHTILTPPRRGMMMGRATTPTEYTADQKREAQAIAEVERTVTNIQNYKRALEESPEMEMRSILNALAGGYVAPTSGGDAVANPQAVPTGRNLYAVNAETTPSEQAWAKGKELAENTLAQYKKTHGDYPRKVSYTFWSSEFIESEGATIAQVLYMLGVEPVRDAYGRVSDLRLIPSEQLGRPRVDVIVQTSGQFRDLAASRLALISRAVEMAAAATDDRYGNRVAESTVETERLLVEQGVSPKDAREMSTQRVFGGVNGMYGTGIQDMITSGDKWTDEQEIADAYINNMGAVYGSDEEWGEMKAGLLRAVLHNTDAVVQPRQSNTWGALSLDHVYEFMGGMNLAVRNVTGKDPDAYFADYRNRNNVKMQELKEAIGVESRATIFNPEYVKEVMKGGASSASQITEVVTNTYGWNVTKPDVIDKEMWDRIYDVYVEDSYGLGTEQFFRQQNPAALQEITAVMLETARKGMWKASEQQLNTLASLHTELVEEFGSTGSGFSGGNAKLQEFIAGRVAPQHAAAYKQQIQTMKTVQSPDNKNGMVLKKDEVSSGEQGRKNALNGVWIAGGVLVLFVVLLLVLRKKRKDN
;
A
#
# COMPACT_ATOMS: atom_id res chain seq x y z
N ARG A 1 9.34 16.55 -18.90
CA ARG A 1 8.31 17.58 -18.74
C ARG A 1 8.87 18.94 -18.32
N GLN A 2 9.73 19.03 -17.31
CA GLN A 2 10.18 20.31 -16.73
C GLN A 2 10.94 21.24 -17.71
N ARG A 3 11.56 20.71 -18.77
CA ARG A 3 12.27 21.50 -19.79
C ARG A 3 11.45 21.71 -21.08
N GLY A 4 10.18 21.35 -21.13
CA GLY A 4 9.32 21.50 -22.32
C GLY A 4 9.74 20.66 -23.52
N LYS A 5 10.66 19.68 -23.32
CA LYS A 5 11.27 18.90 -24.40
C LYS A 5 10.62 17.55 -24.65
N VAL A 6 9.70 17.10 -23.77
CA VAL A 6 9.10 15.77 -23.84
C VAL A 6 7.59 15.87 -23.73
N THR A 7 6.89 15.32 -24.70
CA THR A 7 5.41 15.28 -24.72
C THR A 7 4.86 14.12 -23.89
N ASP A 8 3.60 14.19 -23.49
CA ASP A 8 2.93 13.12 -22.75
C ASP A 8 2.89 11.82 -23.54
N SER A 9 2.72 11.89 -24.86
CA SER A 9 2.78 10.73 -25.75
C SER A 9 4.16 10.07 -25.75
N GLN A 10 5.24 10.86 -25.77
CA GLN A 10 6.61 10.32 -25.70
C GLN A 10 6.88 9.66 -24.35
N LEU A 11 6.39 10.23 -23.24
CA LEU A 11 6.54 9.61 -21.90
C LEU A 11 5.82 8.27 -21.78
N LYS A 12 4.74 8.06 -22.52
CA LYS A 12 4.01 6.79 -22.57
C LYS A 12 4.68 5.75 -23.48
N SER A 13 5.54 6.18 -24.40
CA SER A 13 6.23 5.27 -25.33
C SER A 13 7.33 4.48 -24.64
N GLN A 14 7.25 3.16 -24.68
CA GLN A 14 8.29 2.25 -24.14
C GLN A 14 9.63 2.48 -24.85
N ALA A 15 9.63 2.60 -26.16
CA ALA A 15 10.85 2.84 -26.94
C ALA A 15 11.54 4.14 -26.51
N PHE A 16 10.75 5.20 -26.32
CA PHE A 16 11.28 6.48 -25.85
C PHE A 16 11.83 6.35 -24.42
N PHE A 17 11.11 5.69 -23.52
CA PHE A 17 11.55 5.48 -22.13
C PHE A 17 12.86 4.68 -22.09
N THR A 18 12.94 3.58 -22.84
CA THR A 18 14.15 2.74 -22.93
C THR A 18 15.33 3.53 -23.46
N GLN A 19 15.16 4.22 -24.58
CA GLN A 19 16.26 4.94 -25.24
C GLN A 19 16.76 6.15 -24.43
N HIS A 20 15.85 6.91 -23.79
CA HIS A 20 16.19 8.19 -23.19
C HIS A 20 16.46 8.13 -21.69
N TYR A 21 16.01 7.08 -21.00
CA TYR A 21 16.18 6.95 -19.56
C TYR A 21 16.87 5.64 -19.16
N LEU A 22 16.37 4.51 -19.63
CA LEU A 22 16.85 3.22 -19.16
C LEU A 22 18.28 2.92 -19.64
N GLU A 23 18.54 3.02 -20.94
CA GLU A 23 19.90 2.77 -21.48
C GLU A 23 20.96 3.74 -20.96
N PRO A 24 20.72 5.05 -20.88
CA PRO A 24 21.65 5.96 -20.23
C PRO A 24 21.91 5.64 -18.76
N ALA A 25 20.88 5.30 -17.99
CA ALA A 25 21.04 4.90 -16.58
C ALA A 25 21.87 3.63 -16.44
N LYS A 26 21.61 2.61 -17.26
CA LYS A 26 22.35 1.35 -17.31
C LYS A 26 23.82 1.56 -17.68
N GLN A 27 24.08 2.40 -18.68
CA GLN A 27 25.46 2.76 -19.07
C GLN A 27 26.20 3.47 -17.93
N LEU A 28 25.54 4.41 -17.24
CA LEU A 28 26.10 5.11 -16.10
C LEU A 28 26.51 4.15 -14.99
N VAL A 29 25.60 3.26 -14.59
CA VAL A 29 25.87 2.26 -13.54
C VAL A 29 27.06 1.38 -13.95
N ARG A 30 27.10 0.87 -15.19
CA ARG A 30 28.21 0.06 -15.71
C ARG A 30 29.56 0.82 -15.69
N GLN A 31 29.56 2.09 -16.08
CA GLN A 31 30.77 2.93 -16.06
C GLN A 31 31.30 3.10 -14.64
N VAL A 32 30.45 3.45 -13.68
CA VAL A 32 30.86 3.66 -12.29
C VAL A 32 31.31 2.35 -11.64
N LEU A 33 30.61 1.25 -11.86
CA LEU A 33 31.01 -0.07 -11.37
C LEU A 33 32.29 -0.58 -12.05
N GLY A 34 32.56 -0.16 -13.29
CA GLY A 34 33.79 -0.43 -14.05
C GLY A 34 34.97 0.42 -13.65
N GLY A 35 34.85 1.29 -12.63
CA GLY A 35 35.97 2.08 -12.07
C GLY A 35 35.95 3.56 -12.44
N GLN A 36 34.94 4.06 -13.17
CA GLN A 36 34.82 5.50 -13.40
C GLN A 36 34.55 6.21 -12.08
N LYS A 37 35.30 7.26 -11.79
CA LYS A 37 35.13 8.05 -10.59
C LYS A 37 33.77 8.73 -10.57
N ALA A 38 33.03 8.57 -9.46
CA ALA A 38 31.79 9.26 -9.18
C ALA A 38 32.09 10.65 -8.59
N ASP A 39 32.32 11.62 -9.47
CA ASP A 39 32.69 12.99 -9.12
C ASP A 39 31.78 14.03 -9.80
N ASP A 40 32.00 15.30 -9.47
CA ASP A 40 31.20 16.42 -9.99
C ASP A 40 31.26 16.50 -11.54
N ALA A 41 32.37 16.09 -12.15
CA ALA A 41 32.48 16.07 -13.61
C ALA A 41 31.53 15.03 -14.23
N LEU A 42 31.38 13.85 -13.58
CA LEU A 42 30.43 12.85 -14.01
C LEU A 42 28.99 13.33 -13.79
N VAL A 43 28.71 13.94 -12.63
CA VAL A 43 27.38 14.53 -12.32
C VAL A 43 27.01 15.59 -13.36
N CYS A 44 27.89 16.53 -13.65
CA CYS A 44 27.66 17.57 -14.66
C CYS A 44 27.38 16.98 -16.05
N ARG A 45 28.14 15.96 -16.46
CA ARG A 45 27.92 15.28 -17.74
C ARG A 45 26.56 14.56 -17.80
N VAL A 46 26.19 13.83 -16.76
CA VAL A 46 24.94 13.08 -16.69
C VAL A 46 23.73 14.02 -16.64
N ALA A 47 23.81 15.06 -15.81
CA ALA A 47 22.75 16.05 -15.71
C ALA A 47 22.69 17.02 -16.91
N GLY A 48 23.74 17.05 -17.75
CA GLY A 48 23.84 17.98 -18.89
C GLY A 48 23.92 19.44 -18.43
N ILE A 49 24.71 19.70 -17.38
CA ILE A 49 24.88 21.03 -16.75
C ILE A 49 26.34 21.41 -16.65
N THR A 50 26.61 22.68 -16.35
CA THR A 50 27.98 23.18 -16.08
C THR A 50 28.33 23.05 -14.59
N PRO A 51 29.63 23.08 -14.21
CA PRO A 51 30.05 23.09 -12.80
C PRO A 51 29.47 24.27 -12.00
N GLU A 52 29.31 25.44 -12.64
CA GLU A 52 28.70 26.62 -12.01
C GLU A 52 27.23 26.37 -11.64
N LYS A 53 26.51 25.65 -12.52
CA LYS A 53 25.10 25.29 -12.28
C LYS A 53 24.97 24.26 -11.15
N LEU A 54 25.91 23.34 -11.02
CA LEU A 54 25.98 22.41 -9.88
C LEU A 54 26.22 23.18 -8.57
N ALA A 55 27.16 24.12 -8.55
CA ALA A 55 27.45 24.95 -7.38
C ALA A 55 26.25 25.86 -7.01
N GLU A 56 25.54 26.40 -8.01
CA GLU A 56 24.29 27.14 -7.80
C GLU A 56 23.22 26.24 -7.13
N ALA A 57 23.06 25.01 -7.61
CA ALA A 57 22.11 24.05 -7.02
C ALA A 57 22.42 23.76 -5.55
N HIS A 58 23.70 23.55 -5.20
CA HIS A 58 24.12 23.38 -3.81
C HIS A 58 23.80 24.62 -2.97
N THR A 59 23.99 25.82 -3.52
CA THR A 59 23.69 27.09 -2.83
C THR A 59 22.18 27.23 -2.53
N ILE A 60 21.34 26.88 -3.51
CA ILE A 60 19.87 26.94 -3.38
C ILE A 60 19.37 25.97 -2.30
N LEU A 61 19.96 24.79 -2.20
CA LEU A 61 19.54 23.72 -1.27
C LEU A 61 20.17 23.84 0.13
N THR A 62 21.22 24.64 0.28
CA THR A 62 21.88 24.82 1.59
C THR A 62 21.09 25.84 2.41
N PRO A 63 20.52 25.45 3.57
CA PRO A 63 19.85 26.40 4.44
C PRO A 63 20.83 27.49 4.92
N PRO A 64 20.38 28.75 5.02
CA PRO A 64 21.24 29.82 5.51
C PRO A 64 21.77 29.47 6.90
N ARG A 65 23.11 29.42 7.05
CA ARG A 65 23.73 29.20 8.37
C ARG A 65 23.30 30.35 9.29
N ARG A 66 22.57 30.06 10.35
CA ARG A 66 22.36 30.98 11.47
C ARG A 66 23.70 31.15 12.19
N GLY A 67 24.55 31.98 11.63
CA GLY A 67 25.79 32.40 12.31
C GLY A 67 25.48 33.46 13.34
N MET A 68 25.81 33.22 14.61
CA MET A 68 26.05 34.29 15.60
C MET A 68 27.27 35.09 15.13
N MET A 69 27.09 36.05 14.26
CA MET A 69 28.01 37.16 14.08
C MET A 69 27.22 38.45 13.88
N MET A 70 27.39 39.36 14.84
CA MET A 70 26.96 40.75 14.72
C MET A 70 27.54 41.35 13.43
N GLY A 71 26.67 41.73 12.48
CA GLY A 71 27.08 42.54 11.37
C GLY A 71 26.39 42.21 10.03
N ARG A 72 25.43 43.08 9.66
CA ARG A 72 24.67 43.11 8.40
C ARG A 72 23.81 41.90 8.09
N ALA A 73 22.51 42.03 8.30
CA ALA A 73 21.49 41.18 7.74
C ALA A 73 21.56 41.26 6.20
N THR A 74 22.14 40.25 5.57
CA THR A 74 21.95 40.02 4.15
C THR A 74 20.54 39.47 3.97
N THR A 75 19.72 40.17 3.20
CA THR A 75 18.38 39.69 2.80
C THR A 75 18.52 38.29 2.21
N PRO A 76 17.78 37.28 2.68
CA PRO A 76 17.84 35.94 2.07
C PRO A 76 17.44 36.06 0.60
N THR A 77 18.25 35.51 -0.28
CA THR A 77 17.92 35.43 -1.70
C THR A 77 16.71 34.51 -1.85
N GLU A 78 15.58 35.02 -2.27
CA GLU A 78 14.39 34.21 -2.55
C GLU A 78 14.54 33.55 -3.92
N TYR A 79 14.60 32.23 -3.92
CA TYR A 79 14.60 31.43 -5.15
C TYR A 79 13.19 31.04 -5.55
N THR A 80 12.91 31.06 -6.87
CA THR A 80 11.64 30.63 -7.43
C THR A 80 11.39 29.14 -7.19
N ALA A 81 10.14 28.71 -7.28
CA ALA A 81 9.78 27.30 -7.17
C ALA A 81 10.46 26.45 -8.27
N ASP A 82 10.65 27.00 -9.46
CA ASP A 82 11.32 26.33 -10.58
C ASP A 82 12.81 26.16 -10.31
N GLN A 83 13.50 27.19 -9.79
CA GLN A 83 14.91 27.08 -9.39
C GLN A 83 15.12 26.01 -8.31
N LYS A 84 14.24 25.96 -7.30
CA LYS A 84 14.31 24.96 -6.26
C LYS A 84 14.09 23.55 -6.81
N ARG A 85 13.12 23.36 -7.71
CA ARG A 85 12.87 22.05 -8.36
C ARG A 85 14.05 21.61 -9.23
N GLU A 86 14.65 22.52 -9.98
CA GLU A 86 15.83 22.21 -10.78
C GLU A 86 17.02 21.82 -9.89
N ALA A 87 17.28 22.58 -8.83
CA ALA A 87 18.34 22.27 -7.88
C ALA A 87 18.14 20.90 -7.21
N GLN A 88 16.91 20.57 -6.81
CA GLN A 88 16.58 19.25 -6.27
C GLN A 88 16.83 18.12 -7.29
N ALA A 89 16.45 18.31 -8.56
CA ALA A 89 16.69 17.31 -9.60
C ALA A 89 18.20 17.08 -9.83
N ILE A 90 19.02 18.12 -9.77
CA ILE A 90 20.49 18.03 -9.88
C ILE A 90 21.06 17.25 -8.67
N ALA A 91 20.63 17.58 -7.45
CA ALA A 91 21.07 16.89 -6.25
C ALA A 91 20.69 15.39 -6.25
N GLU A 92 19.55 15.02 -6.85
CA GLU A 92 19.16 13.62 -7.00
C GLU A 92 20.06 12.86 -7.98
N VAL A 93 20.51 13.49 -9.07
CA VAL A 93 21.50 12.90 -9.98
C VAL A 93 22.83 12.71 -9.25
N GLU A 94 23.28 13.71 -8.51
CA GLU A 94 24.50 13.64 -7.70
C GLU A 94 24.43 12.51 -6.66
N ARG A 95 23.34 12.45 -5.89
CA ARG A 95 23.10 11.39 -4.91
C ARG A 95 23.15 10.00 -5.56
N THR A 96 22.50 9.85 -6.70
CA THR A 96 22.47 8.58 -7.43
C THR A 96 23.85 8.16 -7.87
N VAL A 97 24.60 9.05 -8.51
CA VAL A 97 25.98 8.80 -9.00
C VAL A 97 26.90 8.38 -7.84
N THR A 98 26.86 9.12 -6.74
CA THR A 98 27.68 8.85 -5.54
C THR A 98 27.33 7.51 -4.91
N ASN A 99 26.05 7.16 -4.86
CA ASN A 99 25.60 5.97 -4.17
C ASN A 99 25.85 4.66 -4.93
N ILE A 100 26.11 4.67 -6.25
CA ILE A 100 26.30 3.43 -7.02
C ILE A 100 27.41 2.55 -6.39
N GLN A 101 28.57 3.12 -6.09
CA GLN A 101 29.68 2.38 -5.47
C GLN A 101 29.39 2.04 -4.00
N ASN A 102 28.74 2.94 -3.26
CA ASN A 102 28.38 2.72 -1.88
C ASN A 102 27.41 1.53 -1.75
N TYR A 103 26.41 1.45 -2.60
CA TYR A 103 25.47 0.33 -2.61
C TYR A 103 26.16 -0.99 -2.92
N LYS A 104 27.03 -1.04 -3.94
CA LYS A 104 27.78 -2.25 -4.26
C LYS A 104 28.51 -2.79 -3.03
N ARG A 105 29.32 -1.94 -2.40
CA ARG A 105 30.08 -2.30 -1.20
C ARG A 105 29.18 -2.76 -0.05
N ALA A 106 28.12 -1.99 0.24
CA ALA A 106 27.20 -2.30 1.34
C ALA A 106 26.45 -3.62 1.11
N LEU A 107 26.07 -3.94 -0.13
CA LEU A 107 25.45 -5.22 -0.46
C LEU A 107 26.44 -6.38 -0.34
N GLU A 108 27.69 -6.21 -0.76
CA GLU A 108 28.76 -7.22 -0.62
C GLU A 108 29.10 -7.50 0.85
N GLU A 109 29.04 -6.47 1.72
CA GLU A 109 29.28 -6.59 3.17
C GLU A 109 28.10 -7.18 3.95
N SER A 110 26.86 -7.06 3.43
CA SER A 110 25.65 -7.42 4.15
C SER A 110 25.61 -8.88 4.66
N PRO A 111 25.92 -9.92 3.86
CA PRO A 111 25.84 -11.32 4.33
C PRO A 111 26.79 -11.61 5.51
N GLU A 112 28.01 -11.10 5.47
CA GLU A 112 28.96 -11.26 6.57
C GLU A 112 28.53 -10.49 7.81
N MET A 113 27.98 -9.30 7.63
CA MET A 113 27.48 -8.46 8.73
C MET A 113 26.29 -9.09 9.43
N GLU A 114 25.34 -9.67 8.69
CA GLU A 114 24.19 -10.40 9.25
C GLU A 114 24.67 -11.57 10.12
N MET A 115 25.55 -12.42 9.60
CA MET A 115 26.07 -13.55 10.35
C MET A 115 26.82 -13.11 11.61
N ARG A 116 27.67 -12.09 11.50
CA ARG A 116 28.42 -11.54 12.63
C ARG A 116 27.49 -10.98 13.70
N SER A 117 26.43 -10.26 13.30
CA SER A 117 25.47 -9.65 14.22
C SER A 117 24.64 -10.69 14.95
N ILE A 118 24.23 -11.77 14.26
CA ILE A 118 23.52 -12.91 14.88
C ILE A 118 24.42 -13.56 15.95
N LEU A 119 25.66 -13.89 15.61
CA LEU A 119 26.61 -14.49 16.55
C LEU A 119 26.90 -13.57 17.74
N ASN A 120 27.04 -12.27 17.50
CA ASN A 120 27.24 -11.26 18.54
C ASN A 120 26.02 -11.17 19.47
N ALA A 121 24.80 -11.18 18.94
CA ALA A 121 23.58 -11.16 19.72
C ALA A 121 23.41 -12.42 20.57
N LEU A 122 23.70 -13.60 20.01
CA LEU A 122 23.68 -14.87 20.75
C LEU A 122 24.72 -14.90 21.88
N ALA A 123 25.84 -14.20 21.72
CA ALA A 123 26.84 -14.00 22.78
C ALA A 123 26.48 -12.90 23.80
N GLY A 124 25.31 -12.28 23.70
CA GLY A 124 24.85 -11.19 24.56
C GLY A 124 25.43 -9.82 24.21
N GLY A 125 25.99 -9.65 22.99
CA GLY A 125 26.55 -8.40 22.52
C GLY A 125 25.50 -7.44 21.96
N TYR A 126 25.86 -6.17 21.90
CA TYR A 126 25.02 -5.10 21.34
C TYR A 126 24.99 -5.15 19.82
N VAL A 127 23.80 -5.09 19.25
CA VAL A 127 23.57 -4.93 17.78
C VAL A 127 23.03 -3.54 17.51
N ALA A 128 23.73 -2.76 16.67
CA ALA A 128 23.37 -1.39 16.37
C ALA A 128 22.00 -1.31 15.66
N PRO A 129 21.17 -0.28 15.97
CA PRO A 129 19.87 -0.13 15.35
C PRO A 129 19.94 0.47 13.94
N THR A 130 18.88 0.26 13.16
CA THR A 130 18.61 0.89 11.87
C THR A 130 17.11 1.07 11.67
N SER A 131 16.72 2.03 10.85
CA SER A 131 15.32 2.18 10.44
C SER A 131 14.89 1.09 9.44
N GLY A 132 15.83 0.40 8.79
CA GLY A 132 15.52 -0.54 7.72
C GLY A 132 14.90 0.14 6.48
N GLY A 133 14.05 -0.60 5.78
CA GLY A 133 13.35 -0.13 4.59
C GLY A 133 14.09 -0.38 3.28
N ASP A 134 13.56 0.20 2.19
CA ASP A 134 14.12 0.12 0.85
C ASP A 134 15.48 0.85 0.79
N ALA A 135 16.54 0.14 0.43
CA ALA A 135 17.89 0.68 0.34
C ALA A 135 18.02 1.83 -0.68
N VAL A 136 17.15 1.90 -1.70
CA VAL A 136 17.15 3.01 -2.68
C VAL A 136 16.57 4.27 -2.05
N ALA A 137 15.49 4.14 -1.29
CA ALA A 137 14.88 5.26 -0.56
C ALA A 137 15.70 5.64 0.68
N ASN A 138 16.24 4.65 1.38
CA ASN A 138 17.06 4.80 2.58
C ASN A 138 18.42 4.11 2.44
N PRO A 139 19.45 4.81 1.93
CA PRO A 139 20.80 4.25 1.76
C PRO A 139 21.41 3.68 3.05
N GLN A 140 20.95 4.12 4.21
CA GLN A 140 21.42 3.64 5.50
C GLN A 140 20.78 2.30 5.93
N ALA A 141 19.83 1.77 5.17
CA ALA A 141 19.29 0.42 5.39
C ALA A 141 20.34 -0.67 5.13
N VAL A 142 21.36 -0.37 4.33
CA VAL A 142 22.47 -1.27 4.02
C VAL A 142 23.80 -0.71 4.56
N PRO A 143 24.76 -1.56 4.95
CA PRO A 143 24.67 -3.01 5.01
C PRO A 143 23.63 -3.48 6.03
N THR A 144 23.03 -4.64 5.80
CA THR A 144 22.05 -5.28 6.70
C THR A 144 22.71 -5.84 7.97
N GLY A 145 22.02 -6.65 8.76
CA GLY A 145 22.55 -7.19 10.01
C GLY A 145 22.50 -6.23 11.19
N ARG A 146 21.52 -5.34 11.20
CA ARG A 146 21.25 -4.41 12.31
C ARG A 146 19.83 -4.58 12.80
N ASN A 147 19.56 -4.23 14.07
CA ASN A 147 18.22 -4.29 14.63
C ASN A 147 17.35 -3.17 14.07
N LEU A 148 16.10 -3.48 13.76
CA LEU A 148 15.10 -2.45 13.47
C LEU A 148 14.72 -1.74 14.78
N TYR A 149 14.68 -0.42 14.77
CA TYR A 149 14.13 0.33 15.90
C TYR A 149 12.65 0.65 15.66
N ALA A 150 11.88 0.65 16.74
CA ALA A 150 10.52 1.14 16.72
C ALA A 150 10.49 2.66 16.94
N VAL A 151 9.57 3.34 16.26
CA VAL A 151 9.26 4.75 16.51
C VAL A 151 8.46 4.86 17.80
N ASN A 152 8.79 5.83 18.64
CA ASN A 152 7.91 6.18 19.74
C ASN A 152 6.67 6.89 19.20
N ALA A 153 5.52 6.20 19.20
CA ALA A 153 4.27 6.72 18.68
C ALA A 153 3.91 8.09 19.30
N GLU A 154 4.19 8.31 20.58
CA GLU A 154 3.85 9.55 21.27
C GLU A 154 4.61 10.79 20.77
N THR A 155 5.74 10.63 20.09
CA THR A 155 6.49 11.74 19.47
C THR A 155 6.07 12.01 18.03
N THR A 156 5.11 11.24 17.50
CA THR A 156 4.66 11.37 16.11
C THR A 156 3.38 12.20 15.98
N PRO A 157 3.24 12.95 14.86
CA PRO A 157 4.26 13.17 13.83
C PRO A 157 5.43 13.98 14.37
N SER A 158 6.69 13.65 13.98
CA SER A 158 7.85 14.45 14.33
C SER A 158 7.77 15.85 13.71
N GLU A 159 8.63 16.80 14.14
CA GLU A 159 8.65 18.14 13.54
C GLU A 159 8.96 18.10 12.04
N GLN A 160 9.86 17.19 11.62
CA GLN A 160 10.19 16.99 10.22
C GLN A 160 9.03 16.34 9.47
N ALA A 161 8.39 15.34 10.06
CA ALA A 161 7.19 14.69 9.51
C ALA A 161 6.02 15.69 9.37
N TRP A 162 5.85 16.58 10.35
CA TRP A 162 4.86 17.65 10.27
C TRP A 162 5.08 18.56 9.06
N ALA A 163 6.33 19.03 8.87
CA ALA A 163 6.66 19.90 7.74
C ALA A 163 6.42 19.20 6.39
N LYS A 164 6.82 17.92 6.26
CA LYS A 164 6.64 17.11 5.05
C LYS A 164 5.19 16.73 4.80
N GLY A 165 4.46 16.34 5.82
CA GLY A 165 3.04 16.03 5.71
C GLY A 165 2.22 17.25 5.31
N LYS A 166 2.54 18.42 5.84
CA LYS A 166 1.94 19.68 5.41
C LYS A 166 2.21 19.96 3.92
N GLU A 167 3.46 19.84 3.46
CA GLU A 167 3.84 20.00 2.05
C GLU A 167 3.04 19.05 1.13
N LEU A 168 2.92 17.79 1.51
CA LEU A 168 2.16 16.80 0.75
C LEU A 168 0.66 17.09 0.72
N ALA A 169 0.08 17.49 1.86
CA ALA A 169 -1.32 17.88 1.92
C ALA A 169 -1.61 19.11 1.03
N GLU A 170 -0.73 20.12 1.06
CA GLU A 170 -0.84 21.28 0.17
C GLU A 170 -0.73 20.88 -1.31
N ASN A 171 0.19 19.96 -1.65
CA ASN A 171 0.32 19.41 -3.00
C ASN A 171 -0.94 18.67 -3.45
N THR A 172 -1.54 17.84 -2.58
CA THR A 172 -2.81 17.16 -2.85
C THR A 172 -3.92 18.15 -3.15
N LEU A 173 -4.08 19.15 -2.27
CA LEU A 173 -5.10 20.19 -2.43
C LEU A 173 -4.90 21.02 -3.70
N ALA A 174 -3.66 21.41 -4.00
CA ALA A 174 -3.34 22.19 -5.20
C ALA A 174 -3.58 21.37 -6.48
N GLN A 175 -3.22 20.09 -6.49
CA GLN A 175 -3.44 19.20 -7.64
C GLN A 175 -4.93 18.98 -7.87
N TYR A 176 -5.68 18.64 -6.83
CA TYR A 176 -7.11 18.44 -6.92
C TYR A 176 -7.83 19.72 -7.40
N LYS A 177 -7.52 20.86 -6.78
CA LYS A 177 -8.09 22.15 -7.18
C LYS A 177 -7.76 22.54 -8.62
N LYS A 178 -6.55 22.23 -9.10
CA LYS A 178 -6.15 22.49 -10.50
C LYS A 178 -7.00 21.68 -11.48
N THR A 179 -7.39 20.47 -11.14
CA THR A 179 -8.17 19.58 -12.00
C THR A 179 -9.66 19.87 -11.93
N HIS A 180 -10.19 20.14 -10.71
CA HIS A 180 -11.63 20.24 -10.45
C HIS A 180 -12.14 21.65 -10.17
N GLY A 181 -11.26 22.65 -10.04
CA GLY A 181 -11.62 24.06 -9.81
C GLY A 181 -11.89 24.44 -8.35
N ASP A 182 -12.08 23.47 -7.45
CA ASP A 182 -12.33 23.66 -6.01
C ASP A 182 -11.51 22.68 -5.17
N TYR A 183 -11.52 22.86 -3.87
CA TYR A 183 -10.92 21.94 -2.90
C TYR A 183 -11.75 20.66 -2.76
N PRO A 184 -11.12 19.49 -2.47
CA PRO A 184 -11.87 18.28 -2.18
C PRO A 184 -12.74 18.47 -0.93
N ARG A 185 -13.87 17.80 -0.89
CA ARG A 185 -14.72 17.79 0.31
C ARG A 185 -14.17 16.85 1.36
N LYS A 186 -13.72 15.66 0.92
CA LYS A 186 -13.20 14.59 1.77
C LYS A 186 -12.10 13.81 1.07
N VAL A 187 -11.06 13.46 1.83
CA VAL A 187 -9.92 12.67 1.35
C VAL A 187 -9.73 11.46 2.24
N SER A 188 -9.66 10.27 1.64
CA SER A 188 -9.33 9.04 2.36
C SER A 188 -7.83 8.80 2.40
N TYR A 189 -7.32 8.34 3.54
CA TYR A 189 -5.92 8.01 3.79
C TYR A 189 -5.76 6.59 4.30
N THR A 190 -4.85 5.82 3.71
CA THR A 190 -4.45 4.51 4.24
C THR A 190 -3.22 4.65 5.13
N PHE A 191 -3.27 4.04 6.33
CA PHE A 191 -2.19 4.05 7.31
C PHE A 191 -1.44 2.73 7.35
N TRP A 192 -0.15 2.79 7.01
CA TRP A 192 0.79 1.66 7.04
C TRP A 192 1.81 1.79 8.15
N SER A 193 2.11 0.68 8.83
CA SER A 193 3.12 0.65 9.90
C SER A 193 4.53 0.96 9.40
N SER A 194 4.92 0.44 8.25
CA SER A 194 6.25 0.68 7.68
C SER A 194 6.47 2.14 7.29
N GLU A 195 5.49 2.76 6.62
CA GLU A 195 5.56 4.20 6.32
C GLU A 195 5.59 5.04 7.60
N PHE A 196 4.77 4.71 8.57
CA PHE A 196 4.74 5.41 9.86
C PHE A 196 6.10 5.42 10.57
N ILE A 197 6.78 4.27 10.58
CA ILE A 197 8.12 4.14 11.16
C ILE A 197 9.14 4.95 10.36
N GLU A 198 9.14 4.82 9.04
CA GLU A 198 10.13 5.43 8.15
C GLU A 198 9.97 6.94 8.02
N SER A 199 8.73 7.43 8.05
CA SER A 199 8.40 8.85 7.91
C SER A 199 8.22 9.57 9.25
N GLU A 200 8.20 8.83 10.37
CA GLU A 200 7.89 9.34 11.69
C GLU A 200 6.50 10.00 11.77
N GLY A 201 5.53 9.44 10.98
CA GLY A 201 4.14 9.85 11.00
C GLY A 201 3.77 10.98 10.03
N ALA A 202 4.43 11.08 8.88
CA ALA A 202 4.11 12.12 7.91
C ALA A 202 2.68 11.99 7.32
N THR A 203 2.12 10.78 7.19
CA THR A 203 0.72 10.61 6.79
C THR A 203 -0.25 11.10 7.88
N ILE A 204 0.07 10.92 9.17
CA ILE A 204 -0.70 11.53 10.27
C ILE A 204 -0.69 13.06 10.14
N ALA A 205 0.49 13.64 9.84
CA ALA A 205 0.61 15.08 9.63
C ALA A 205 -0.24 15.59 8.46
N GLN A 206 -0.33 14.83 7.34
CA GLN A 206 -1.25 15.17 6.24
C GLN A 206 -2.70 15.24 6.73
N VAL A 207 -3.15 14.21 7.45
CA VAL A 207 -4.53 14.12 7.97
C VAL A 207 -4.83 15.28 8.92
N LEU A 208 -3.96 15.56 9.89
CA LEU A 208 -4.13 16.68 10.81
C LEU A 208 -4.20 18.02 10.06
N TYR A 209 -3.32 18.22 9.08
CA TYR A 209 -3.30 19.46 8.30
C TYR A 209 -4.54 19.61 7.40
N MET A 210 -5.08 18.53 6.80
CA MET A 210 -6.35 18.55 6.06
C MET A 210 -7.48 19.08 6.95
N LEU A 211 -7.58 18.58 8.17
CA LEU A 211 -8.55 19.01 9.18
C LEU A 211 -8.31 20.46 9.67
N GLY A 212 -7.15 21.05 9.36
CA GLY A 212 -6.77 22.34 9.89
C GLY A 212 -6.44 22.30 11.38
N VAL A 213 -5.80 21.23 11.82
CA VAL A 213 -5.37 20.98 13.20
C VAL A 213 -3.85 20.80 13.23
N GLU A 214 -3.18 21.31 14.23
CA GLU A 214 -1.73 21.16 14.40
C GLU A 214 -1.39 20.48 15.72
N PRO A 215 -0.27 19.70 15.79
CA PRO A 215 0.16 19.05 17.01
C PRO A 215 0.79 20.04 17.99
N VAL A 216 0.47 19.92 19.27
CA VAL A 216 1.10 20.62 20.39
C VAL A 216 2.05 19.66 21.10
N ARG A 217 3.30 20.08 21.31
CA ARG A 217 4.35 19.24 21.87
C ARG A 217 4.70 19.67 23.28
N ASP A 218 4.97 18.69 24.12
CA ASP A 218 5.54 18.92 25.46
C ASP A 218 7.06 19.14 25.37
N ALA A 219 7.67 19.38 26.53
CA ALA A 219 9.11 19.62 26.65
C ALA A 219 9.99 18.42 26.23
N TYR A 220 9.42 17.24 26.13
CA TYR A 220 10.09 16.00 25.67
C TYR A 220 9.85 15.68 24.20
N GLY A 221 9.18 16.59 23.47
CA GLY A 221 8.84 16.40 22.06
C GLY A 221 7.64 15.48 21.80
N ARG A 222 6.92 15.04 22.85
CA ARG A 222 5.72 14.22 22.66
C ARG A 222 4.56 15.10 22.22
N VAL A 223 3.77 14.60 21.26
CA VAL A 223 2.51 15.23 20.85
C VAL A 223 1.46 14.95 21.92
N SER A 224 1.33 15.86 22.86
CA SER A 224 0.47 15.74 24.03
C SER A 224 -0.90 16.35 23.83
N ASP A 225 -1.05 17.28 22.88
CA ASP A 225 -2.29 17.98 22.61
C ASP A 225 -2.40 18.42 21.15
N LEU A 226 -3.54 18.98 20.78
CA LEU A 226 -3.89 19.49 19.46
C LEU A 226 -4.39 20.92 19.57
N ARG A 227 -4.18 21.70 18.50
CA ARG A 227 -4.69 23.07 18.38
C ARG A 227 -5.29 23.29 16.99
N LEU A 228 -6.44 23.96 16.94
CA LEU A 228 -7.00 24.43 15.67
C LEU A 228 -6.08 25.50 15.06
N ILE A 229 -5.77 25.35 13.80
CA ILE A 229 -5.13 26.40 13.00
C ILE A 229 -6.22 27.45 12.71
N PRO A 230 -6.03 28.73 13.08
CA PRO A 230 -7.00 29.77 12.77
C PRO A 230 -7.37 29.81 11.28
N SER A 231 -8.64 30.02 10.97
CA SER A 231 -9.15 29.98 9.59
C SER A 231 -8.42 30.96 8.67
N GLU A 232 -8.07 32.15 9.17
CA GLU A 232 -7.28 33.13 8.42
C GLU A 232 -5.86 32.65 8.08
N GLN A 233 -5.21 31.93 9.00
CA GLN A 233 -3.89 31.36 8.80
C GLN A 233 -3.96 30.14 7.86
N LEU A 234 -5.03 29.33 7.94
CA LEU A 234 -5.26 28.18 7.09
C LEU A 234 -5.50 28.62 5.62
N GLY A 235 -6.23 29.72 5.40
CA GLY A 235 -6.46 30.32 4.08
C GLY A 235 -7.30 29.49 3.11
N ARG A 236 -7.96 28.44 3.62
CA ARG A 236 -8.75 27.47 2.85
C ARG A 236 -9.80 26.79 3.74
N PRO A 237 -10.79 26.07 3.17
CA PRO A 237 -11.70 25.28 3.97
C PRO A 237 -10.97 24.19 4.76
N ARG A 238 -11.53 23.80 5.90
CA ARG A 238 -11.18 22.53 6.56
C ARG A 238 -11.70 21.39 5.72
N VAL A 239 -10.85 20.46 5.36
CA VAL A 239 -11.17 19.31 4.49
C VAL A 239 -11.40 18.08 5.36
N ASP A 240 -12.52 17.39 5.13
CA ASP A 240 -12.83 16.15 5.87
C ASP A 240 -11.91 15.00 5.45
N VAL A 241 -11.77 14.01 6.32
CA VAL A 241 -10.89 12.86 6.09
C VAL A 241 -11.58 11.55 6.42
N ILE A 242 -11.08 10.46 5.82
CA ILE A 242 -11.31 9.09 6.27
C ILE A 242 -9.93 8.49 6.49
N VAL A 243 -9.73 7.85 7.62
CA VAL A 243 -8.51 7.08 7.90
C VAL A 243 -8.85 5.61 7.87
N GLN A 244 -8.20 4.89 6.98
CA GLN A 244 -8.21 3.45 6.92
C GLN A 244 -6.92 2.90 7.50
N THR A 245 -7.00 2.21 8.64
CA THR A 245 -5.83 1.65 9.30
C THR A 245 -5.59 0.21 8.87
N SER A 246 -4.34 -0.12 8.55
CA SER A 246 -3.91 -1.52 8.51
C SER A 246 -3.89 -2.11 9.92
N GLY A 247 -4.03 -3.44 10.03
CA GLY A 247 -3.97 -4.11 11.32
C GLY A 247 -2.65 -3.88 12.05
N GLN A 248 -1.54 -3.87 11.33
CA GLN A 248 -0.22 -3.60 11.89
C GLN A 248 -0.07 -2.18 12.44
N PHE A 249 -0.60 -1.16 11.73
CA PHE A 249 -0.58 0.21 12.22
C PHE A 249 -1.45 0.35 13.48
N ARG A 250 -2.65 -0.21 13.46
CA ARG A 250 -3.56 -0.24 14.62
C ARG A 250 -2.87 -0.78 15.87
N ASP A 251 -2.15 -1.90 15.73
CA ASP A 251 -1.47 -2.56 16.85
C ASP A 251 -0.24 -1.76 17.32
N LEU A 252 0.43 -1.04 16.42
CA LEU A 252 1.65 -0.26 16.72
C LEU A 252 1.35 1.12 17.31
N ALA A 253 0.30 1.80 16.85
CA ALA A 253 0.10 3.23 17.05
C ALA A 253 -1.35 3.60 17.46
N ALA A 254 -1.97 2.79 18.32
CA ALA A 254 -3.34 2.98 18.80
C ALA A 254 -3.62 4.42 19.28
N SER A 255 -2.70 5.00 20.09
CA SER A 255 -2.83 6.36 20.59
C SER A 255 -2.91 7.42 19.49
N ARG A 256 -2.35 7.13 18.31
CA ARG A 256 -2.41 8.08 17.17
C ARG A 256 -3.76 8.03 16.47
N LEU A 257 -4.44 6.89 16.47
CA LEU A 257 -5.83 6.78 15.97
C LEU A 257 -6.78 7.58 16.85
N ALA A 258 -6.66 7.48 18.18
CA ALA A 258 -7.43 8.30 19.12
C ALA A 258 -7.12 9.81 18.96
N LEU A 259 -5.85 10.17 18.70
CA LEU A 259 -5.45 11.56 18.44
C LEU A 259 -6.19 12.12 17.20
N ILE A 260 -6.31 11.33 16.12
CA ILE A 260 -7.00 11.72 14.90
C ILE A 260 -8.50 11.90 15.14
N SER A 261 -9.13 10.98 15.88
CA SER A 261 -10.55 11.12 16.23
C SER A 261 -10.83 12.42 16.98
N ARG A 262 -9.99 12.75 17.95
CA ARG A 262 -10.07 14.03 18.66
C ARG A 262 -9.85 15.24 17.71
N ALA A 263 -8.95 15.12 16.74
CA ALA A 263 -8.74 16.16 15.73
C ALA A 263 -9.97 16.39 14.85
N VAL A 264 -10.69 15.30 14.47
CA VAL A 264 -11.94 15.38 13.72
C VAL A 264 -13.02 16.09 14.53
N GLU A 265 -13.20 15.72 15.80
CA GLU A 265 -14.15 16.36 16.71
C GLU A 265 -13.87 17.86 16.86
N MET A 266 -12.61 18.23 17.09
CA MET A 266 -12.19 19.63 17.18
C MET A 266 -12.47 20.40 15.88
N ALA A 267 -12.17 19.80 14.72
CA ALA A 267 -12.41 20.42 13.42
C ALA A 267 -13.91 20.57 13.13
N ALA A 268 -14.72 19.54 13.45
CA ALA A 268 -16.17 19.57 13.28
C ALA A 268 -16.84 20.66 14.16
N ALA A 269 -16.32 20.86 15.36
CA ALA A 269 -16.84 21.87 16.32
C ALA A 269 -16.26 23.28 16.11
N ALA A 270 -15.35 23.49 15.13
CA ALA A 270 -14.75 24.80 14.89
C ALA A 270 -15.79 25.80 14.40
N THR A 271 -15.71 27.04 14.95
CA THR A 271 -16.66 28.12 14.65
C THR A 271 -16.05 29.30 13.89
N ASP A 272 -14.71 29.28 13.66
CA ASP A 272 -13.97 30.34 12.97
C ASP A 272 -13.78 30.07 11.47
N ASP A 273 -14.78 29.56 10.78
CA ASP A 273 -14.65 28.99 9.43
C ASP A 273 -14.92 29.99 8.31
N ARG A 274 -14.03 30.98 8.17
CA ARG A 274 -14.12 32.01 7.12
C ARG A 274 -14.20 31.45 5.68
N TYR A 275 -13.53 30.30 5.43
CA TYR A 275 -13.45 29.68 4.12
C TYR A 275 -14.34 28.42 3.98
N GLY A 276 -15.12 28.10 5.02
CA GLY A 276 -15.97 26.92 5.10
C GLY A 276 -15.34 25.76 5.85
N ASN A 277 -16.20 24.84 6.32
CA ASN A 277 -15.81 23.68 7.11
C ASN A 277 -16.45 22.39 6.57
N ARG A 278 -15.70 21.69 5.70
CA ARG A 278 -16.16 20.43 5.10
C ARG A 278 -16.31 19.31 6.14
N VAL A 279 -15.61 19.41 7.28
CA VAL A 279 -15.73 18.42 8.37
C VAL A 279 -17.08 18.56 9.06
N ALA A 280 -17.48 19.78 9.41
CA ALA A 280 -18.80 20.06 10.01
C ALA A 280 -19.94 19.68 9.05
N GLU A 281 -19.83 20.07 7.77
CA GLU A 281 -20.82 19.71 6.72
C GLU A 281 -20.97 18.18 6.62
N SER A 282 -19.86 17.45 6.56
CA SER A 282 -19.85 15.98 6.47
C SER A 282 -20.38 15.30 7.73
N THR A 283 -20.18 15.89 8.90
CA THR A 283 -20.73 15.36 10.16
C THR A 283 -22.26 15.41 10.15
N VAL A 284 -22.82 16.56 9.75
CA VAL A 284 -24.28 16.72 9.62
C VAL A 284 -24.85 15.76 8.58
N GLU A 285 -24.19 15.59 7.45
CA GLU A 285 -24.62 14.66 6.40
C GLU A 285 -24.55 13.20 6.87
N THR A 286 -23.48 12.81 7.58
CA THR A 286 -23.36 11.47 8.14
C THR A 286 -24.46 11.18 9.16
N GLU A 287 -24.74 12.14 10.08
CA GLU A 287 -25.86 12.01 11.03
C GLU A 287 -27.19 11.79 10.31
N ARG A 288 -27.48 12.61 9.28
CA ARG A 288 -28.70 12.48 8.46
C ARG A 288 -28.81 11.09 7.80
N LEU A 289 -27.75 10.62 7.16
CA LEU A 289 -27.72 9.31 6.48
C LEU A 289 -27.91 8.14 7.45
N LEU A 290 -27.33 8.21 8.64
CA LEU A 290 -27.51 7.19 9.68
C LEU A 290 -28.96 7.15 10.21
N VAL A 291 -29.58 8.31 10.43
CA VAL A 291 -31.00 8.39 10.82
C VAL A 291 -31.89 7.81 9.73
N GLU A 292 -31.63 8.07 8.46
CA GLU A 292 -32.33 7.48 7.32
C GLU A 292 -32.20 5.94 7.27
N GLN A 293 -31.08 5.40 7.74
CA GLN A 293 -30.86 3.95 7.89
C GLN A 293 -31.49 3.36 9.14
N GLY A 294 -32.19 4.17 9.96
CA GLY A 294 -32.90 3.72 11.14
C GLY A 294 -32.09 3.77 12.45
N VAL A 295 -30.91 4.37 12.44
CA VAL A 295 -30.13 4.63 13.67
C VAL A 295 -30.83 5.71 14.49
N SER A 296 -30.85 5.59 15.83
CA SER A 296 -31.45 6.62 16.66
C SER A 296 -30.74 7.97 16.48
N PRO A 297 -31.44 9.13 16.53
CA PRO A 297 -30.80 10.44 16.38
C PRO A 297 -29.67 10.71 17.37
N LYS A 298 -29.75 10.13 18.57
CA LYS A 298 -28.69 10.24 19.58
C LYS A 298 -27.47 9.47 19.13
N ASP A 299 -27.60 8.19 18.79
CA ASP A 299 -26.48 7.34 18.37
C ASP A 299 -25.90 7.83 17.05
N ALA A 300 -26.74 8.27 16.10
CA ALA A 300 -26.30 8.83 14.82
C ALA A 300 -25.41 10.07 15.03
N ARG A 301 -25.75 10.93 15.99
CA ARG A 301 -24.93 12.11 16.35
C ARG A 301 -23.59 11.70 16.96
N GLU A 302 -23.58 10.75 17.90
CA GLU A 302 -22.37 10.24 18.54
C GLU A 302 -21.44 9.58 17.50
N MET A 303 -22.00 8.85 16.52
CA MET A 303 -21.25 8.17 15.46
C MET A 303 -20.79 9.13 14.33
N SER A 304 -21.42 10.30 14.18
CA SER A 304 -21.25 11.17 13.00
C SER A 304 -19.85 11.75 12.82
N THR A 305 -19.05 11.81 13.88
CA THR A 305 -17.63 12.26 13.85
C THR A 305 -16.62 11.14 13.67
N GLN A 306 -17.06 9.88 13.68
CA GLN A 306 -16.13 8.75 13.49
C GLN A 306 -15.55 8.76 12.07
N ARG A 307 -14.19 8.75 11.99
CA ARG A 307 -13.43 8.79 10.71
C ARG A 307 -12.31 7.78 10.65
N VAL A 308 -12.10 6.98 11.70
CA VAL A 308 -11.02 5.99 11.76
C VAL A 308 -11.61 4.59 11.70
N PHE A 309 -11.31 3.89 10.60
CA PHE A 309 -11.86 2.59 10.28
C PHE A 309 -10.76 1.56 9.98
N GLY A 310 -11.09 0.28 10.15
CA GLY A 310 -10.20 -0.84 9.81
C GLY A 310 -10.93 -2.17 9.90
N GLY A 311 -10.22 -3.26 9.66
CA GLY A 311 -10.71 -4.62 9.92
C GLY A 311 -10.82 -4.88 11.42
N VAL A 312 -11.67 -5.82 11.81
CA VAL A 312 -11.78 -6.24 13.23
C VAL A 312 -10.44 -6.72 13.78
N ASN A 313 -10.32 -6.76 15.10
CA ASN A 313 -9.10 -7.25 15.76
C ASN A 313 -8.71 -8.65 15.26
N GLY A 314 -7.43 -8.80 14.87
CA GLY A 314 -6.90 -10.03 14.28
C GLY A 314 -6.99 -10.11 12.75
N MET A 315 -7.67 -9.17 12.08
CA MET A 315 -7.63 -9.03 10.63
C MET A 315 -6.52 -8.04 10.21
N TYR A 316 -5.73 -8.46 9.23
CA TYR A 316 -4.61 -7.66 8.70
C TYR A 316 -4.80 -7.25 7.23
N GLY A 317 -5.66 -7.94 6.47
CA GLY A 317 -6.12 -7.60 5.13
C GLY A 317 -7.57 -7.12 5.12
N THR A 318 -8.07 -6.72 3.95
CA THR A 318 -9.47 -6.27 3.76
C THR A 318 -10.42 -7.42 3.46
N GLY A 319 -9.87 -8.59 3.10
CA GLY A 319 -10.65 -9.80 2.75
C GLY A 319 -11.25 -9.80 1.36
N ILE A 320 -10.98 -8.80 0.50
CA ILE A 320 -11.47 -8.80 -0.88
C ILE A 320 -10.55 -9.54 -1.85
N GLN A 321 -9.29 -9.78 -1.48
CA GLN A 321 -8.30 -10.42 -2.34
C GLN A 321 -8.76 -11.81 -2.80
N ASP A 322 -9.13 -12.68 -1.86
CA ASP A 322 -9.64 -14.03 -2.15
C ASP A 322 -10.92 -14.02 -2.99
N MET A 323 -11.76 -13.02 -2.78
CA MET A 323 -12.97 -12.84 -3.56
C MET A 323 -12.65 -12.44 -5.00
N ILE A 324 -11.76 -11.47 -5.20
CA ILE A 324 -11.31 -11.00 -6.52
C ILE A 324 -10.72 -12.15 -7.33
N THR A 325 -9.81 -12.92 -6.73
CA THR A 325 -9.14 -14.05 -7.40
C THR A 325 -10.04 -15.26 -7.65
N SER A 326 -11.19 -15.33 -6.99
CA SER A 326 -12.21 -16.36 -7.18
C SER A 326 -13.32 -15.85 -8.12
N GLY A 327 -12.96 -15.59 -9.37
CA GLY A 327 -13.79 -14.86 -10.35
C GLY A 327 -15.16 -15.42 -10.67
N ASP A 328 -15.50 -16.68 -10.33
CA ASP A 328 -16.83 -17.25 -10.47
C ASP A 328 -17.74 -17.01 -9.27
N LYS A 329 -17.20 -16.56 -8.13
CA LYS A 329 -17.93 -16.28 -6.90
C LYS A 329 -18.55 -14.89 -6.85
N TRP A 330 -18.25 -14.05 -7.81
CA TRP A 330 -18.85 -12.73 -7.95
C TRP A 330 -19.17 -12.43 -9.42
N THR A 331 -20.21 -11.66 -9.65
CA THR A 331 -20.65 -11.24 -10.99
C THR A 331 -20.63 -9.74 -11.15
N ASP A 332 -20.84 -9.01 -10.05
CA ASP A 332 -20.86 -7.56 -10.01
C ASP A 332 -19.80 -7.06 -9.02
N GLU A 333 -19.08 -6.00 -9.40
CA GLU A 333 -18.10 -5.33 -8.55
C GLU A 333 -18.71 -4.76 -7.26
N GLN A 334 -20.03 -4.53 -7.25
CA GLN A 334 -20.77 -4.14 -6.05
C GLN A 334 -20.64 -5.16 -4.92
N GLU A 335 -20.63 -6.45 -5.25
CA GLU A 335 -20.47 -7.52 -4.25
C GLU A 335 -19.11 -7.39 -3.53
N ILE A 336 -18.06 -7.02 -4.27
CA ILE A 336 -16.72 -6.79 -3.71
C ILE A 336 -16.70 -5.50 -2.87
N ALA A 337 -17.34 -4.44 -3.37
CA ALA A 337 -17.46 -3.18 -2.62
C ALA A 337 -18.17 -3.37 -1.29
N ASP A 338 -19.26 -4.13 -1.28
CA ASP A 338 -20.04 -4.44 -0.09
C ASP A 338 -19.21 -5.30 0.90
N ALA A 339 -18.47 -6.28 0.40
CA ALA A 339 -17.55 -7.08 1.22
C ALA A 339 -16.47 -6.19 1.87
N TYR A 340 -15.87 -5.28 1.08
CA TYR A 340 -14.88 -4.32 1.60
C TYR A 340 -15.47 -3.43 2.71
N ILE A 341 -16.64 -2.82 2.48
CA ILE A 341 -17.30 -1.92 3.44
C ILE A 341 -17.65 -2.69 4.73
N ASN A 342 -18.13 -3.93 4.59
CA ASN A 342 -18.48 -4.76 5.73
C ASN A 342 -17.24 -5.22 6.52
N ASN A 343 -16.16 -5.56 5.84
CA ASN A 343 -14.93 -6.03 6.51
C ASN A 343 -14.15 -4.91 7.18
N MET A 344 -14.17 -3.70 6.60
CA MET A 344 -13.36 -2.57 7.01
C MET A 344 -14.12 -1.50 7.80
N GLY A 345 -15.32 -1.84 8.30
CA GLY A 345 -16.22 -0.92 9.02
C GLY A 345 -16.04 -0.89 10.55
N ALA A 346 -15.03 -1.55 11.10
CA ALA A 346 -14.74 -1.47 12.53
C ALA A 346 -14.13 -0.11 12.89
N VAL A 347 -14.58 0.52 13.99
CA VAL A 347 -14.11 1.85 14.42
C VAL A 347 -12.97 1.75 15.43
N TYR A 348 -12.06 2.73 15.39
CA TYR A 348 -10.85 2.79 16.19
C TYR A 348 -10.59 4.19 16.77
N GLY A 349 -11.66 4.93 17.09
CA GLY A 349 -11.58 6.30 17.56
C GLY A 349 -11.42 6.47 19.06
N SER A 350 -11.87 5.50 19.85
CA SER A 350 -11.81 5.53 21.32
C SER A 350 -11.55 4.14 21.89
N ASP A 351 -11.08 4.09 23.13
CA ASP A 351 -10.87 2.81 23.84
C ASP A 351 -12.19 2.07 24.10
N GLU A 352 -13.29 2.80 24.26
CA GLU A 352 -14.61 2.26 24.58
C GLU A 352 -15.22 1.51 23.39
N GLU A 353 -14.98 1.98 22.17
CA GLU A 353 -15.51 1.41 20.92
C GLU A 353 -14.45 0.70 20.07
N TRP A 354 -13.30 0.39 20.65
CA TRP A 354 -12.16 -0.17 19.93
C TRP A 354 -12.47 -1.47 19.21
N GLY A 355 -12.46 -1.43 17.88
CA GLY A 355 -12.72 -2.59 17.01
C GLY A 355 -14.18 -2.99 16.89
N GLU A 356 -15.11 -2.14 17.32
CA GLU A 356 -16.54 -2.39 17.18
C GLU A 356 -17.01 -2.15 15.73
N MET A 357 -17.78 -3.10 15.21
CA MET A 357 -18.45 -2.95 13.92
C MET A 357 -19.70 -2.08 14.07
N LYS A 358 -19.74 -0.96 13.34
CA LYS A 358 -20.91 -0.07 13.30
C LYS A 358 -21.58 -0.21 11.93
N ALA A 359 -22.66 -0.99 11.88
CA ALA A 359 -23.38 -1.25 10.64
C ALA A 359 -23.80 0.04 9.93
N GLY A 360 -23.52 0.13 8.62
CA GLY A 360 -23.87 1.28 7.78
C GLY A 360 -23.01 2.54 7.97
N LEU A 361 -22.21 2.64 9.05
CA LEU A 361 -21.46 3.86 9.35
C LEU A 361 -20.39 4.15 8.27
N LEU A 362 -19.54 3.18 7.92
CA LEU A 362 -18.53 3.39 6.89
C LEU A 362 -19.18 3.80 5.56
N ARG A 363 -20.29 3.15 5.17
CA ARG A 363 -21.05 3.53 3.97
C ARG A 363 -21.52 4.97 4.02
N ALA A 364 -22.07 5.43 5.15
CA ALA A 364 -22.50 6.82 5.32
C ALA A 364 -21.32 7.81 5.25
N VAL A 365 -20.19 7.46 5.87
CA VAL A 365 -18.98 8.31 5.88
C VAL A 365 -18.31 8.39 4.51
N LEU A 366 -18.42 7.37 3.64
CA LEU A 366 -17.86 7.37 2.28
C LEU A 366 -18.53 8.40 1.35
N HIS A 367 -19.73 8.87 1.65
CA HIS A 367 -20.36 9.94 0.87
C HIS A 367 -19.47 11.18 0.80
N ASN A 368 -19.45 11.82 -0.37
CA ASN A 368 -18.64 13.01 -0.67
C ASN A 368 -17.12 12.80 -0.56
N THR A 369 -16.63 11.57 -0.69
CA THR A 369 -15.18 11.29 -0.79
C THR A 369 -14.73 11.54 -2.21
N ASP A 370 -13.78 12.47 -2.38
CA ASP A 370 -13.33 12.96 -3.67
C ASP A 370 -11.98 12.38 -4.09
N ALA A 371 -11.15 12.00 -3.11
CA ALA A 371 -9.81 11.46 -3.38
C ALA A 371 -9.42 10.37 -2.37
N VAL A 372 -8.57 9.47 -2.82
CA VAL A 372 -7.95 8.40 -2.02
C VAL A 372 -6.43 8.55 -2.10
N VAL A 373 -5.77 8.62 -0.96
CA VAL A 373 -4.33 8.77 -0.83
C VAL A 373 -3.74 7.58 -0.08
N GLN A 374 -2.68 7.01 -0.65
CA GLN A 374 -1.88 5.98 0.01
C GLN A 374 -0.41 6.37 0.01
N PRO A 375 0.34 6.13 1.09
CA PRO A 375 1.77 6.39 1.11
C PRO A 375 2.54 5.38 0.23
N ARG A 376 3.63 5.86 -0.40
CA ARG A 376 4.60 5.05 -1.13
C ARG A 376 6.00 5.37 -0.65
N GLN A 377 6.63 4.47 0.09
CA GLN A 377 7.97 4.64 0.65
C GLN A 377 9.03 3.74 0.00
N SER A 378 8.62 2.77 -0.82
CA SER A 378 9.52 1.78 -1.41
C SER A 378 9.42 1.70 -2.93
N ASN A 379 10.51 1.29 -3.58
CA ASN A 379 10.52 0.91 -4.99
C ASN A 379 10.19 -0.58 -5.19
N THR A 380 10.35 -1.41 -4.15
CA THR A 380 10.00 -2.83 -4.17
C THR A 380 8.55 -3.09 -3.83
N TRP A 381 7.90 -2.18 -3.11
CA TRP A 381 6.48 -2.23 -2.76
C TRP A 381 5.74 -1.12 -3.49
N GLY A 382 5.50 -1.38 -4.77
CA GLY A 382 4.78 -0.47 -5.64
C GLY A 382 3.33 -0.86 -5.84
N ALA A 383 2.68 -0.20 -6.79
CA ALA A 383 1.28 -0.43 -7.11
C ALA A 383 1.03 -1.85 -7.63
N LEU A 384 1.96 -2.40 -8.41
CA LEU A 384 1.82 -3.71 -9.05
C LEU A 384 2.52 -4.84 -8.28
N SER A 385 3.54 -4.52 -7.49
CA SER A 385 4.41 -5.51 -6.84
C SER A 385 3.95 -5.95 -5.45
N LEU A 386 2.87 -5.38 -4.93
CA LEU A 386 2.29 -5.76 -3.64
C LEU A 386 0.75 -5.76 -3.72
N ASP A 387 0.14 -6.89 -3.43
CA ASP A 387 -1.31 -7.11 -3.46
C ASP A 387 -2.08 -6.21 -2.50
N HIS A 388 -1.55 -5.96 -1.31
CA HIS A 388 -2.16 -5.07 -0.34
C HIS A 388 -2.39 -3.64 -0.85
N VAL A 389 -1.68 -3.20 -1.90
CA VAL A 389 -1.87 -1.86 -2.45
C VAL A 389 -3.20 -1.76 -3.18
N TYR A 390 -3.53 -2.71 -4.08
CA TYR A 390 -4.86 -2.70 -4.71
C TYR A 390 -5.96 -3.11 -3.73
N GLU A 391 -5.64 -3.97 -2.78
CA GLU A 391 -6.59 -4.43 -1.76
C GLU A 391 -7.09 -3.27 -0.90
N PHE A 392 -6.20 -2.43 -0.38
CA PHE A 392 -6.56 -1.29 0.47
C PHE A 392 -6.96 -0.06 -0.35
N MET A 393 -6.06 0.46 -1.18
CA MET A 393 -6.32 1.66 -1.97
C MET A 393 -7.38 1.43 -3.04
N GLY A 394 -7.26 0.33 -3.79
CA GLY A 394 -8.23 -0.06 -4.81
C GLY A 394 -9.60 -0.38 -4.19
N GLY A 395 -9.64 -1.16 -3.11
CA GLY A 395 -10.85 -1.46 -2.37
C GLY A 395 -11.57 -0.20 -1.87
N MET A 396 -10.83 0.79 -1.36
CA MET A 396 -11.39 2.09 -0.98
C MET A 396 -11.95 2.85 -2.19
N ASN A 397 -11.23 2.88 -3.33
CA ASN A 397 -11.73 3.49 -4.56
C ASN A 397 -13.03 2.84 -5.03
N LEU A 398 -13.07 1.50 -5.02
CA LEU A 398 -14.26 0.73 -5.39
C LEU A 398 -15.44 1.00 -4.45
N ALA A 399 -15.19 1.06 -3.14
CA ALA A 399 -16.21 1.36 -2.15
C ALA A 399 -16.78 2.78 -2.32
N VAL A 400 -15.92 3.78 -2.54
CA VAL A 400 -16.34 5.16 -2.83
C VAL A 400 -17.15 5.22 -4.12
N ARG A 401 -16.69 4.59 -5.21
CA ARG A 401 -17.41 4.54 -6.49
C ARG A 401 -18.79 3.91 -6.33
N ASN A 402 -18.90 2.82 -5.58
CA ASN A 402 -20.17 2.15 -5.31
C ASN A 402 -21.15 3.03 -4.54
N VAL A 403 -20.66 3.78 -3.54
CA VAL A 403 -21.51 4.63 -2.69
C VAL A 403 -21.89 5.93 -3.38
N THR A 404 -20.96 6.55 -4.12
CA THR A 404 -21.14 7.90 -4.67
C THR A 404 -21.54 7.90 -6.15
N GLY A 405 -21.38 6.78 -6.86
CA GLY A 405 -21.52 6.70 -8.32
C GLY A 405 -20.40 7.39 -9.08
N LYS A 406 -19.32 7.85 -8.41
CA LYS A 406 -18.17 8.55 -9.00
C LYS A 406 -16.88 7.91 -8.54
N ASP A 407 -15.95 7.76 -9.49
CA ASP A 407 -14.59 7.33 -9.17
C ASP A 407 -13.82 8.47 -8.50
N PRO A 408 -13.28 8.26 -7.29
CA PRO A 408 -12.44 9.28 -6.66
C PRO A 408 -11.08 9.38 -7.37
N ASP A 409 -10.43 10.54 -7.27
CA ASP A 409 -9.03 10.65 -7.65
C ASP A 409 -8.16 9.76 -6.77
N ALA A 410 -7.10 9.20 -7.34
CA ALA A 410 -6.22 8.27 -6.62
C ALA A 410 -4.76 8.73 -6.70
N TYR A 411 -4.15 8.96 -5.54
CA TYR A 411 -2.79 9.50 -5.43
C TYR A 411 -1.91 8.68 -4.50
N PHE A 412 -0.65 8.54 -4.87
CA PHE A 412 0.41 8.16 -3.94
C PHE A 412 1.05 9.41 -3.33
N ALA A 413 1.16 9.43 -2.00
CA ALA A 413 2.09 10.31 -1.29
C ALA A 413 3.48 9.65 -1.37
N ASP A 414 4.33 10.15 -2.27
CA ASP A 414 5.62 9.54 -2.61
C ASP A 414 6.72 10.03 -1.67
N TYR A 415 7.10 9.17 -0.72
CA TYR A 415 8.18 9.38 0.26
C TYR A 415 9.50 8.75 -0.12
N ARG A 416 9.62 8.10 -1.28
CA ARG A 416 10.85 7.41 -1.71
C ARG A 416 12.04 8.35 -1.78
N ASN A 417 11.78 9.63 -2.00
CA ASN A 417 12.77 10.68 -1.88
C ASN A 417 12.38 11.64 -0.76
N ARG A 418 13.00 11.49 0.40
CA ARG A 418 12.71 12.30 1.59
C ARG A 418 13.01 13.79 1.41
N ASN A 419 13.88 14.15 0.46
CA ASN A 419 14.23 15.54 0.16
C ASN A 419 13.30 16.17 -0.88
N ASN A 420 12.51 15.37 -1.59
CA ASN A 420 11.60 15.81 -2.64
C ASN A 420 10.33 14.96 -2.63
N VAL A 421 9.56 15.09 -1.57
CA VAL A 421 8.25 14.43 -1.46
C VAL A 421 7.28 15.01 -2.46
N LYS A 422 6.41 14.19 -3.03
CA LYS A 422 5.46 14.63 -4.05
C LYS A 422 4.19 13.78 -4.05
N MET A 423 3.12 14.33 -4.60
CA MET A 423 1.96 13.53 -4.97
C MET A 423 2.15 12.99 -6.39
N GLN A 424 1.79 11.73 -6.59
CA GLN A 424 1.85 11.04 -7.87
C GLN A 424 0.49 10.40 -8.16
N GLU A 425 -0.06 10.64 -9.35
CA GLU A 425 -1.30 9.96 -9.77
C GLU A 425 -1.07 8.46 -9.89
N LEU A 426 -2.06 7.66 -9.46
CA LEU A 426 -1.97 6.20 -9.47
C LEU A 426 -1.69 5.64 -10.87
N LYS A 427 -2.37 6.15 -11.90
CA LYS A 427 -2.16 5.72 -13.29
C LYS A 427 -0.74 5.99 -13.78
N GLU A 428 -0.18 7.14 -13.42
CA GLU A 428 1.22 7.48 -13.73
C GLU A 428 2.18 6.52 -12.98
N ALA A 429 1.91 6.24 -11.70
CA ALA A 429 2.74 5.34 -10.91
C ALA A 429 2.78 3.93 -11.49
N ILE A 430 1.62 3.36 -11.84
CA ILE A 430 1.50 2.05 -12.49
C ILE A 430 2.27 2.04 -13.83
N GLY A 431 2.10 3.07 -14.65
CA GLY A 431 2.77 3.18 -15.93
C GLY A 431 4.30 3.31 -15.82
N VAL A 432 4.82 3.98 -14.80
CA VAL A 432 6.27 4.04 -14.54
C VAL A 432 6.79 2.71 -14.02
N GLU A 433 6.08 2.10 -13.06
CA GLU A 433 6.48 0.83 -12.47
C GLU A 433 6.51 -0.29 -13.51
N SER A 434 5.46 -0.47 -14.30
CA SER A 434 5.40 -1.50 -15.33
C SER A 434 6.52 -1.38 -16.37
N ARG A 435 6.83 -0.16 -16.81
CA ARG A 435 7.92 0.09 -17.76
C ARG A 435 9.32 -0.10 -17.16
N ALA A 436 9.48 0.13 -15.88
CA ALA A 436 10.75 -0.06 -15.19
C ALA A 436 10.99 -1.52 -14.79
N THR A 437 9.94 -2.32 -14.66
CA THR A 437 9.97 -3.70 -14.15
C THR A 437 9.52 -4.69 -15.23
N ILE A 438 8.27 -5.11 -15.22
CA ILE A 438 7.73 -6.24 -16.00
C ILE A 438 7.83 -6.05 -17.53
N PHE A 439 7.96 -4.83 -18.02
CA PHE A 439 8.17 -4.51 -19.44
C PHE A 439 9.61 -4.06 -19.74
N ASN A 440 10.52 -4.19 -18.79
CA ASN A 440 11.93 -3.91 -18.99
C ASN A 440 12.68 -5.23 -19.21
N PRO A 441 13.17 -5.50 -20.44
CA PRO A 441 13.82 -6.79 -20.74
C PRO A 441 15.04 -7.08 -19.86
N GLU A 442 15.78 -6.06 -19.43
CA GLU A 442 16.92 -6.27 -18.51
C GLU A 442 16.46 -6.63 -17.10
N TYR A 443 15.37 -6.01 -16.62
CA TYR A 443 14.78 -6.37 -15.34
C TYR A 443 14.24 -7.82 -15.38
N VAL A 444 13.46 -8.15 -16.40
CA VAL A 444 12.89 -9.52 -16.56
C VAL A 444 14.02 -10.55 -16.60
N LYS A 445 15.08 -10.29 -17.40
CA LYS A 445 16.26 -11.17 -17.50
C LYS A 445 16.97 -11.36 -16.16
N GLU A 446 17.13 -10.30 -15.36
CA GLU A 446 17.75 -10.39 -14.03
C GLU A 446 16.85 -11.14 -13.03
N VAL A 447 15.56 -10.83 -13.03
CA VAL A 447 14.58 -11.51 -12.17
C VAL A 447 14.51 -13.01 -12.47
N MET A 448 14.53 -13.41 -13.75
CA MET A 448 14.52 -14.83 -14.13
C MET A 448 15.67 -15.64 -13.51
N LYS A 449 16.79 -15.03 -13.12
CA LYS A 449 17.89 -15.73 -12.42
C LYS A 449 17.50 -16.25 -11.03
N GLY A 450 16.46 -15.72 -10.41
CA GLY A 450 15.95 -16.14 -9.11
C GLY A 450 15.09 -17.41 -9.14
N GLY A 451 14.90 -18.04 -10.32
CA GLY A 451 14.24 -19.34 -10.48
C GLY A 451 12.76 -19.30 -10.09
N ALA A 452 12.29 -20.34 -9.39
CA ALA A 452 10.88 -20.53 -9.07
C ALA A 452 10.25 -19.38 -8.25
N SER A 453 10.99 -18.79 -7.34
CA SER A 453 10.52 -17.64 -6.55
C SER A 453 10.24 -16.43 -7.44
N SER A 454 11.12 -16.15 -8.39
CA SER A 454 10.93 -15.06 -9.34
C SER A 454 9.79 -15.31 -10.32
N ALA A 455 9.57 -16.55 -10.72
CA ALA A 455 8.40 -16.92 -11.52
C ALA A 455 7.10 -16.56 -10.76
N SER A 456 7.03 -16.87 -9.46
CA SER A 456 5.89 -16.49 -8.61
C SER A 456 5.74 -14.98 -8.48
N GLN A 457 6.84 -14.22 -8.34
CA GLN A 457 6.79 -12.75 -8.27
C GLN A 457 6.23 -12.11 -9.56
N ILE A 458 6.63 -12.62 -10.73
CA ILE A 458 6.08 -12.13 -12.01
C ILE A 458 4.57 -12.42 -12.08
N THR A 459 4.16 -13.60 -11.67
CA THR A 459 2.75 -14.00 -11.61
C THR A 459 1.95 -13.10 -10.68
N GLU A 460 2.49 -12.78 -9.50
CA GLU A 460 1.87 -11.88 -8.55
C GLU A 460 1.61 -10.50 -9.17
N VAL A 461 2.57 -9.93 -9.90
CA VAL A 461 2.38 -8.64 -10.58
C VAL A 461 1.23 -8.72 -11.62
N VAL A 462 1.11 -9.82 -12.36
CA VAL A 462 0.01 -10.03 -13.32
C VAL A 462 -1.33 -10.15 -12.58
N THR A 463 -1.37 -10.89 -11.48
CA THR A 463 -2.57 -11.03 -10.63
C THR A 463 -2.97 -9.69 -10.01
N ASN A 464 -2.00 -8.90 -9.51
CA ASN A 464 -2.25 -7.57 -8.97
C ASN A 464 -2.77 -6.59 -10.05
N THR A 465 -2.31 -6.75 -11.30
CA THR A 465 -2.86 -5.99 -12.44
C THR A 465 -4.35 -6.28 -12.64
N TYR A 466 -4.76 -7.55 -12.50
CA TYR A 466 -6.18 -7.91 -12.51
C TYR A 466 -6.92 -7.31 -11.31
N GLY A 467 -6.34 -7.37 -10.11
CA GLY A 467 -6.91 -6.74 -8.91
C GLY A 467 -7.20 -5.25 -9.11
N TRP A 468 -6.27 -4.52 -9.73
CA TRP A 468 -6.49 -3.12 -10.12
C TRP A 468 -7.57 -2.96 -11.18
N ASN A 469 -7.64 -3.86 -12.15
CA ASN A 469 -8.67 -3.80 -13.20
C ASN A 469 -10.08 -3.95 -12.59
N VAL A 470 -10.23 -4.72 -11.52
CA VAL A 470 -11.48 -4.89 -10.78
C VAL A 470 -11.77 -3.65 -9.91
N THR A 471 -10.79 -3.20 -9.15
CA THR A 471 -11.01 -2.17 -8.11
C THR A 471 -10.97 -0.74 -8.66
N LYS A 472 -10.13 -0.47 -9.66
CA LYS A 472 -9.99 0.85 -10.31
C LYS A 472 -9.67 0.69 -11.81
N PRO A 473 -10.68 0.35 -12.64
CA PRO A 473 -10.48 -0.06 -14.03
C PRO A 473 -9.84 1.00 -14.93
N ASP A 474 -9.98 2.28 -14.64
CA ASP A 474 -9.45 3.39 -15.43
C ASP A 474 -7.91 3.51 -15.38
N VAL A 475 -7.25 2.82 -14.45
CA VAL A 475 -5.78 2.83 -14.33
C VAL A 475 -5.10 1.71 -15.13
N ILE A 476 -5.86 0.67 -15.53
CA ILE A 476 -5.39 -0.44 -16.35
C ILE A 476 -6.07 -0.37 -17.72
N ASP A 477 -5.30 -0.17 -18.76
CA ASP A 477 -5.80 -0.09 -20.13
C ASP A 477 -5.52 -1.38 -20.92
N LYS A 478 -6.09 -1.45 -22.12
CA LYS A 478 -5.88 -2.58 -23.04
C LYS A 478 -4.40 -2.79 -23.34
N GLU A 479 -3.63 -1.70 -23.48
CA GLU A 479 -2.20 -1.77 -23.81
C GLU A 479 -1.41 -2.50 -22.73
N MET A 480 -1.78 -2.37 -21.48
CA MET A 480 -1.15 -3.10 -20.36
C MET A 480 -1.25 -4.61 -20.56
N TRP A 481 -2.45 -5.11 -20.87
CA TRP A 481 -2.68 -6.54 -21.10
C TRP A 481 -2.06 -7.06 -22.40
N ASP A 482 -2.12 -6.28 -23.47
CA ASP A 482 -1.45 -6.62 -24.73
C ASP A 482 0.06 -6.79 -24.50
N ARG A 483 0.69 -5.94 -23.69
CA ARG A 483 2.12 -6.03 -23.38
C ARG A 483 2.48 -7.20 -22.46
N ILE A 484 1.61 -7.52 -21.50
CA ILE A 484 1.80 -8.74 -20.69
C ILE A 484 1.78 -9.96 -21.62
N TYR A 485 0.84 -10.01 -22.57
CA TYR A 485 0.77 -11.07 -23.58
C TYR A 485 2.05 -11.12 -24.43
N ASP A 486 2.47 -9.99 -24.99
CA ASP A 486 3.65 -9.90 -25.85
C ASP A 486 4.93 -10.35 -25.14
N VAL A 487 5.11 -10.00 -23.87
CA VAL A 487 6.34 -10.32 -23.13
C VAL A 487 6.35 -11.76 -22.63
N TYR A 488 5.25 -12.24 -22.06
CA TYR A 488 5.23 -13.50 -21.29
C TYR A 488 4.64 -14.68 -22.07
N VAL A 489 3.87 -14.43 -23.14
CA VAL A 489 3.27 -15.47 -23.97
C VAL A 489 3.95 -15.55 -25.33
N GLU A 490 4.12 -14.42 -26.03
CA GLU A 490 4.76 -14.36 -27.36
C GLU A 490 6.30 -14.26 -27.28
N ASP A 491 6.85 -14.04 -26.09
CA ASP A 491 8.30 -13.83 -25.86
C ASP A 491 8.92 -12.81 -26.83
N SER A 492 8.25 -11.68 -27.03
CA SER A 492 8.66 -10.64 -27.99
C SER A 492 10.08 -10.10 -27.79
N TYR A 493 10.65 -10.30 -26.61
CA TYR A 493 12.03 -9.95 -26.30
C TYR A 493 13.04 -11.08 -26.52
N GLY A 494 12.58 -12.30 -26.86
CA GLY A 494 13.43 -13.46 -27.04
C GLY A 494 14.22 -13.87 -25.80
N LEU A 495 13.60 -13.75 -24.63
CA LEU A 495 14.22 -14.08 -23.33
C LEU A 495 14.04 -15.54 -22.93
N GLY A 496 13.21 -16.30 -23.67
CA GLY A 496 12.84 -17.67 -23.34
C GLY A 496 11.90 -17.73 -22.13
N THR A 497 10.95 -16.81 -22.02
CA THR A 497 10.03 -16.68 -20.88
C THR A 497 9.20 -17.93 -20.68
N GLU A 498 8.59 -18.51 -21.72
CA GLU A 498 7.82 -19.74 -21.62
C GLU A 498 8.69 -20.91 -21.12
N GLN A 499 9.90 -21.09 -21.69
CA GLN A 499 10.83 -22.13 -21.26
C GLN A 499 11.24 -21.95 -19.79
N PHE A 500 11.49 -20.72 -19.38
CA PHE A 500 11.80 -20.40 -17.98
C PHE A 500 10.69 -20.86 -17.04
N PHE A 501 9.44 -20.49 -17.32
CA PHE A 501 8.31 -20.89 -16.48
C PHE A 501 8.11 -22.41 -16.45
N ARG A 502 8.17 -23.08 -17.61
CA ARG A 502 8.03 -24.55 -17.69
C ARG A 502 9.08 -25.27 -16.86
N GLN A 503 10.32 -24.77 -16.82
CA GLN A 503 11.42 -25.37 -16.08
C GLN A 503 11.43 -25.01 -14.59
N GLN A 504 11.07 -23.79 -14.23
CA GLN A 504 11.21 -23.29 -12.86
C GLN A 504 9.91 -23.36 -12.06
N ASN A 505 8.78 -22.98 -12.66
CA ASN A 505 7.47 -23.00 -12.02
C ASN A 505 6.34 -23.00 -13.06
N PRO A 506 5.96 -24.15 -13.59
CA PRO A 506 4.87 -24.23 -14.59
C PRO A 506 3.51 -23.78 -14.04
N ALA A 507 3.28 -23.91 -12.72
CA ALA A 507 2.08 -23.40 -12.08
C ALA A 507 1.96 -21.87 -12.19
N ALA A 508 3.07 -21.15 -12.17
CA ALA A 508 3.11 -19.70 -12.37
C ALA A 508 2.61 -19.30 -13.78
N LEU A 509 3.00 -20.02 -14.82
CA LEU A 509 2.52 -19.75 -16.19
C LEU A 509 1.05 -20.14 -16.37
N GLN A 510 0.60 -21.24 -15.74
CA GLN A 510 -0.83 -21.57 -15.70
C GLN A 510 -1.64 -20.43 -15.09
N GLU A 511 -1.15 -19.82 -14.00
CA GLU A 511 -1.83 -18.71 -13.36
C GLU A 511 -1.85 -17.46 -14.24
N ILE A 512 -0.73 -17.07 -14.86
CA ILE A 512 -0.68 -15.94 -15.80
C ILE A 512 -1.70 -16.10 -16.92
N THR A 513 -1.73 -17.28 -17.57
CA THR A 513 -2.68 -17.55 -18.66
C THR A 513 -4.13 -17.57 -18.18
N ALA A 514 -4.40 -18.12 -17.00
CA ALA A 514 -5.72 -18.12 -16.38
C ALA A 514 -6.22 -16.70 -16.05
N VAL A 515 -5.36 -15.87 -15.44
CA VAL A 515 -5.68 -14.47 -15.11
C VAL A 515 -6.01 -13.68 -16.37
N MET A 516 -5.21 -13.82 -17.44
CA MET A 516 -5.45 -13.13 -18.71
C MET A 516 -6.77 -13.57 -19.36
N LEU A 517 -7.05 -14.87 -19.37
CA LEU A 517 -8.31 -15.43 -19.90
C LEU A 517 -9.52 -14.98 -19.07
N GLU A 518 -9.39 -14.91 -17.75
CA GLU A 518 -10.44 -14.41 -16.88
C GLU A 518 -10.70 -12.91 -17.11
N THR A 519 -9.64 -12.13 -17.26
CA THR A 519 -9.74 -10.69 -17.58
C THR A 519 -10.52 -10.47 -18.87
N ALA A 520 -10.23 -11.27 -19.88
CA ALA A 520 -10.96 -11.22 -21.16
C ALA A 520 -12.40 -11.72 -21.03
N ARG A 521 -12.63 -12.83 -20.30
CA ARG A 521 -13.96 -13.38 -20.05
C ARG A 521 -14.89 -12.38 -19.34
N LYS A 522 -14.36 -11.62 -18.40
CA LYS A 522 -15.10 -10.57 -17.70
C LYS A 522 -15.23 -9.27 -18.50
N GLY A 523 -14.68 -9.21 -19.73
CA GLY A 523 -14.78 -8.05 -20.61
C GLY A 523 -13.84 -6.89 -20.25
N MET A 524 -12.92 -7.09 -19.32
CA MET A 524 -11.96 -6.09 -18.87
C MET A 524 -10.77 -5.92 -19.84
N TRP A 525 -10.50 -6.94 -20.66
CA TRP A 525 -9.51 -6.90 -21.73
C TRP A 525 -10.14 -7.32 -23.06
N LYS A 526 -10.04 -6.47 -24.08
CA LYS A 526 -10.51 -6.76 -25.44
C LYS A 526 -9.41 -7.45 -26.24
N ALA A 527 -9.11 -8.71 -25.88
CA ALA A 527 -8.19 -9.56 -26.62
C ALA A 527 -8.78 -9.96 -28.00
N SER A 528 -7.91 -10.22 -28.97
CA SER A 528 -8.30 -10.83 -30.22
C SER A 528 -8.61 -12.32 -30.03
N GLU A 529 -9.43 -12.90 -30.93
CA GLU A 529 -9.71 -14.35 -30.93
C GLU A 529 -8.41 -15.18 -31.05
N GLN A 530 -7.44 -14.70 -31.81
CA GLN A 530 -6.13 -15.35 -31.90
C GLN A 530 -5.41 -15.40 -30.55
N GLN A 531 -5.33 -14.27 -29.83
CA GLN A 531 -4.73 -14.23 -28.50
C GLN A 531 -5.45 -15.17 -27.52
N LEU A 532 -6.79 -15.17 -27.54
CA LEU A 532 -7.58 -16.05 -26.68
C LEU A 532 -7.36 -17.53 -26.97
N ASN A 533 -7.28 -17.90 -28.23
CA ASN A 533 -7.03 -19.30 -28.64
C ASN A 533 -5.60 -19.73 -28.28
N THR A 534 -4.59 -18.85 -28.48
CA THR A 534 -3.20 -19.12 -28.07
C THR A 534 -3.11 -19.31 -26.56
N LEU A 535 -3.71 -18.42 -25.78
CA LEU A 535 -3.74 -18.53 -24.31
C LEU A 535 -4.45 -19.82 -23.85
N ALA A 536 -5.59 -20.15 -24.43
CA ALA A 536 -6.34 -21.35 -24.06
C ALA A 536 -5.57 -22.63 -24.42
N SER A 537 -4.90 -22.67 -25.56
CA SER A 537 -4.05 -23.80 -25.94
C SER A 537 -2.87 -23.96 -25.03
N LEU A 538 -2.12 -22.87 -24.76
CA LEU A 538 -0.99 -22.90 -23.84
C LEU A 538 -1.43 -23.32 -22.42
N HIS A 539 -2.54 -22.78 -21.92
CA HIS A 539 -3.07 -23.14 -20.60
C HIS A 539 -3.42 -24.62 -20.51
N THR A 540 -4.12 -25.17 -21.51
CA THR A 540 -4.50 -26.57 -21.50
C THR A 540 -3.31 -27.50 -21.66
N GLU A 541 -2.32 -27.18 -22.51
CA GLU A 541 -1.05 -27.91 -22.61
C GLU A 541 -0.30 -27.98 -21.29
N LEU A 542 -0.19 -26.84 -20.57
CA LEU A 542 0.44 -26.80 -19.25
C LEU A 542 -0.29 -27.66 -18.22
N VAL A 543 -1.62 -27.64 -18.26
CA VAL A 543 -2.44 -28.48 -17.35
C VAL A 543 -2.33 -29.95 -17.71
N GLU A 544 -2.29 -30.31 -19.00
CA GLU A 544 -2.10 -31.70 -19.45
C GLU A 544 -0.72 -32.24 -19.04
N GLU A 545 0.33 -31.43 -19.17
CA GLU A 545 1.71 -31.83 -18.90
C GLU A 545 2.04 -31.88 -17.38
N PHE A 546 1.61 -30.86 -16.62
CA PHE A 546 2.02 -30.65 -15.23
C PHE A 546 0.91 -30.88 -14.18
N GLY A 547 -0.32 -31.14 -14.64
CA GLY A 547 -1.51 -31.17 -13.77
C GLY A 547 -2.08 -29.79 -13.48
N SER A 548 -3.33 -29.73 -13.00
CA SER A 548 -3.98 -28.46 -12.65
C SER A 548 -3.54 -27.94 -11.31
N THR A 549 -3.37 -26.61 -11.19
CA THR A 549 -3.17 -25.92 -9.91
C THR A 549 -4.49 -25.81 -9.14
N GLY A 550 -4.39 -25.64 -7.82
CA GLY A 550 -5.55 -25.42 -6.94
C GLY A 550 -5.92 -23.94 -6.74
N SER A 551 -5.39 -23.03 -7.57
CA SER A 551 -5.64 -21.59 -7.41
C SER A 551 -7.10 -21.21 -7.66
N GLY A 552 -7.52 -20.05 -7.17
CA GLY A 552 -8.86 -19.50 -7.41
C GLY A 552 -9.17 -19.30 -8.89
N PHE A 553 -8.17 -18.98 -9.71
CA PHE A 553 -8.34 -18.87 -11.17
C PHE A 553 -8.36 -20.24 -11.86
N SER A 554 -7.30 -21.02 -11.70
CA SER A 554 -7.13 -22.27 -12.46
C SER A 554 -8.03 -23.40 -11.97
N GLY A 555 -8.09 -23.65 -10.66
CA GLY A 555 -8.79 -24.78 -10.06
C GLY A 555 -10.19 -24.48 -9.57
N GLY A 556 -10.45 -23.26 -9.09
CA GLY A 556 -11.68 -22.86 -8.42
C GLY A 556 -12.75 -22.21 -9.30
N ASN A 557 -12.43 -21.79 -10.54
CA ASN A 557 -13.31 -21.00 -11.40
C ASN A 557 -13.96 -21.84 -12.52
N ALA A 558 -15.15 -22.36 -12.26
CA ALA A 558 -15.87 -23.21 -13.21
C ALA A 558 -16.23 -22.46 -14.52
N LYS A 559 -16.59 -21.17 -14.43
CA LYS A 559 -16.94 -20.35 -15.58
C LYS A 559 -15.72 -20.14 -16.50
N LEU A 560 -14.55 -19.93 -15.92
CA LEU A 560 -13.31 -19.82 -16.68
C LEU A 560 -12.93 -21.15 -17.32
N GLN A 561 -13.08 -22.27 -16.61
CA GLN A 561 -12.81 -23.61 -17.14
C GLN A 561 -13.66 -23.90 -18.38
N GLU A 562 -14.95 -23.56 -18.38
CA GLU A 562 -15.81 -23.70 -19.57
C GLU A 562 -15.40 -22.73 -20.70
N PHE A 563 -15.00 -21.51 -20.36
CA PHE A 563 -14.52 -20.54 -21.33
C PHE A 563 -13.24 -21.01 -22.06
N ILE A 564 -12.31 -21.64 -21.34
CA ILE A 564 -11.09 -22.24 -21.86
C ILE A 564 -11.43 -23.47 -22.73
N ALA A 565 -12.22 -24.40 -22.18
CA ALA A 565 -12.58 -25.64 -22.86
C ALA A 565 -13.32 -25.40 -24.19
N GLY A 566 -14.08 -24.30 -24.30
CA GLY A 566 -14.78 -23.90 -25.51
C GLY A 566 -13.86 -23.37 -26.65
N ARG A 567 -12.56 -23.16 -26.38
CA ARG A 567 -11.59 -22.59 -27.33
C ARG A 567 -10.53 -23.56 -27.83
N VAL A 568 -10.52 -24.76 -27.30
CA VAL A 568 -9.57 -25.80 -27.69
C VAL A 568 -10.29 -26.99 -28.36
N ALA A 569 -9.54 -27.85 -29.05
CA ALA A 569 -10.12 -29.03 -29.66
C ALA A 569 -10.76 -29.95 -28.60
N PRO A 570 -11.85 -30.70 -28.93
CA PRO A 570 -12.61 -31.50 -27.97
C PRO A 570 -11.78 -32.48 -27.13
N GLN A 571 -10.73 -33.04 -27.72
CA GLN A 571 -9.81 -33.95 -27.04
C GLN A 571 -9.02 -33.27 -25.93
N HIS A 572 -8.50 -32.06 -26.19
CA HIS A 572 -7.78 -31.25 -25.18
C HIS A 572 -8.74 -30.73 -24.13
N ALA A 573 -9.96 -30.31 -24.52
CA ALA A 573 -11.00 -29.93 -23.55
C ALA A 573 -11.35 -31.06 -22.58
N ALA A 574 -11.42 -32.31 -23.07
CA ALA A 574 -11.70 -33.48 -22.25
C ALA A 574 -10.53 -33.79 -21.30
N ALA A 575 -9.30 -33.78 -21.78
CA ALA A 575 -8.09 -34.00 -20.98
C ALA A 575 -7.95 -32.93 -19.89
N TYR A 576 -8.13 -31.65 -20.24
CA TYR A 576 -8.14 -30.53 -19.34
C TYR A 576 -9.15 -30.69 -18.19
N LYS A 577 -10.42 -30.98 -18.52
CA LYS A 577 -11.47 -31.22 -17.51
C LYS A 577 -11.17 -32.43 -16.63
N GLN A 578 -10.55 -33.46 -17.17
CA GLN A 578 -10.12 -34.64 -16.41
C GLN A 578 -9.03 -34.28 -15.39
N GLN A 579 -8.03 -33.48 -15.77
CA GLN A 579 -6.96 -33.04 -14.85
C GLN A 579 -7.52 -32.17 -13.71
N ILE A 580 -8.45 -31.27 -14.00
CA ILE A 580 -9.12 -30.47 -12.97
C ILE A 580 -9.91 -31.37 -12.00
N GLN A 581 -10.63 -32.38 -12.52
CA GLN A 581 -11.36 -33.31 -11.67
C GLN A 581 -10.42 -34.14 -10.79
N THR A 582 -9.29 -34.56 -11.33
CA THR A 582 -8.24 -35.28 -10.57
C THR A 582 -7.73 -34.43 -9.43
N MET A 583 -7.41 -33.14 -9.69
CA MET A 583 -6.96 -32.20 -8.66
C MET A 583 -8.02 -32.03 -7.55
N LYS A 584 -9.29 -31.81 -7.92
CA LYS A 584 -10.40 -31.68 -6.95
C LYS A 584 -10.56 -32.93 -6.09
N THR A 585 -10.34 -34.11 -6.65
CA THR A 585 -10.40 -35.38 -5.91
C THR A 585 -9.24 -35.52 -4.92
N VAL A 586 -8.03 -35.10 -5.31
CA VAL A 586 -6.85 -35.12 -4.43
C VAL A 586 -6.99 -34.13 -3.28
N GLN A 587 -7.60 -32.97 -3.53
CA GLN A 587 -7.83 -31.93 -2.52
C GLN A 587 -9.09 -32.16 -1.67
N SER A 588 -9.88 -33.21 -1.96
CA SER A 588 -11.12 -33.49 -1.20
C SER A 588 -10.78 -33.83 0.25
N PRO A 589 -11.58 -33.28 1.22
CA PRO A 589 -11.45 -33.63 2.65
C PRO A 589 -11.58 -35.13 2.97
N ASP A 590 -12.22 -35.89 2.06
CA ASP A 590 -12.41 -37.33 2.20
C ASP A 590 -11.19 -38.15 1.74
N ASN A 591 -10.16 -37.50 1.17
CA ASN A 591 -8.92 -38.17 0.78
C ASN A 591 -8.10 -38.55 2.02
N LYS A 592 -8.16 -39.80 2.44
CA LYS A 592 -7.48 -40.33 3.64
C LYS A 592 -5.94 -40.36 3.54
N ASN A 593 -5.38 -40.04 2.37
CA ASN A 593 -3.93 -40.09 2.12
C ASN A 593 -3.22 -38.72 2.19
N GLY A 594 -3.94 -37.66 2.51
CA GLY A 594 -3.40 -36.31 2.62
C GLY A 594 -3.62 -35.68 4.01
N MET A 595 -2.75 -34.75 4.39
CA MET A 595 -2.97 -33.91 5.58
C MET A 595 -4.04 -32.87 5.23
N VAL A 596 -5.25 -33.00 5.77
CA VAL A 596 -6.32 -32.03 5.61
C VAL A 596 -6.15 -30.94 6.66
N LEU A 597 -5.72 -29.76 6.26
CA LEU A 597 -5.82 -28.57 7.08
C LEU A 597 -7.29 -28.15 7.12
N LYS A 598 -7.96 -28.40 8.23
CA LYS A 598 -9.28 -27.84 8.48
C LYS A 598 -9.11 -26.36 8.80
N LYS A 599 -9.78 -25.49 8.02
CA LYS A 599 -9.95 -24.10 8.39
C LYS A 599 -10.82 -24.09 9.66
N ASP A 600 -10.24 -23.80 10.81
CA ASP A 600 -11.03 -23.44 11.99
C ASP A 600 -11.62 -22.06 11.70
N GLU A 601 -12.92 -22.02 11.43
CA GLU A 601 -13.63 -20.77 11.47
C GLU A 601 -13.58 -20.28 12.92
N VAL A 602 -12.80 -19.23 13.14
CA VAL A 602 -12.86 -18.46 14.40
C VAL A 602 -14.27 -17.88 14.45
N SER A 603 -15.16 -18.57 15.12
CA SER A 603 -16.50 -18.07 15.35
C SER A 603 -16.39 -16.71 16.03
N SER A 604 -16.97 -15.71 15.39
CA SER A 604 -17.12 -14.34 15.90
C SER A 604 -17.47 -14.37 17.39
N GLY A 605 -16.87 -13.46 18.15
CA GLY A 605 -16.75 -13.34 19.61
C GLY A 605 -17.88 -13.67 20.60
N GLU A 606 -19.06 -14.15 20.13
CA GLU A 606 -20.13 -14.62 21.03
C GLU A 606 -19.82 -15.99 21.69
N GLN A 607 -19.11 -16.86 20.99
CA GLN A 607 -18.77 -18.19 21.52
C GLN A 607 -17.56 -18.11 22.46
N GLY A 608 -16.63 -17.20 22.20
CA GLY A 608 -15.53 -16.90 23.12
C GLY A 608 -16.02 -16.29 24.45
N ARG A 609 -17.02 -15.43 24.40
CA ARG A 609 -17.66 -14.84 25.60
C ARG A 609 -18.43 -15.89 26.42
N LYS A 610 -19.16 -16.80 25.75
CA LYS A 610 -19.88 -17.91 26.46
C LYS A 610 -18.90 -18.88 27.11
N ASN A 611 -17.79 -19.20 26.47
CA ASN A 611 -16.77 -20.08 27.04
C ASN A 611 -15.98 -19.41 28.18
N ALA A 612 -15.70 -18.12 28.10
CA ALA A 612 -15.09 -17.36 29.19
C ALA A 612 -16.02 -17.21 30.39
N LEU A 613 -17.34 -16.96 30.17
CA LEU A 613 -18.35 -16.95 31.23
C LEU A 613 -18.52 -18.32 31.89
N ASN A 614 -18.53 -19.40 31.12
CA ASN A 614 -18.57 -20.76 31.67
C ASN A 614 -17.29 -21.09 32.48
N GLY A 615 -16.13 -20.64 32.04
CA GLY A 615 -14.86 -20.79 32.78
C GLY A 615 -14.88 -20.05 34.12
N VAL A 616 -15.48 -18.84 34.17
CA VAL A 616 -15.63 -18.05 35.42
C VAL A 616 -16.61 -18.72 36.39
N TRP A 617 -17.72 -19.29 35.89
CA TRP A 617 -18.66 -20.03 36.73
C TRP A 617 -18.07 -21.32 37.29
N ILE A 618 -17.30 -22.05 36.51
CA ILE A 618 -16.60 -23.26 36.96
C ILE A 618 -15.53 -22.89 38.01
N ALA A 619 -14.74 -21.84 37.80
CA ALA A 619 -13.73 -21.39 38.75
C ALA A 619 -14.39 -20.87 40.05
N GLY A 620 -15.51 -20.15 39.95
CA GLY A 620 -16.32 -19.70 41.09
C GLY A 620 -16.88 -20.88 41.89
N GLY A 621 -17.42 -21.89 41.20
CA GLY A 621 -17.94 -23.10 41.83
C GLY A 621 -16.88 -23.90 42.59
N VAL A 622 -15.68 -24.04 42.02
CA VAL A 622 -14.52 -24.71 42.66
C VAL A 622 -14.06 -23.93 43.90
N LEU A 623 -14.06 -22.58 43.85
CA LEU A 623 -13.65 -21.74 44.97
C LEU A 623 -14.67 -21.86 46.15
N VAL A 624 -15.97 -21.90 45.86
CA VAL A 624 -17.01 -22.09 46.87
C VAL A 624 -16.89 -23.48 47.53
N LEU A 625 -16.68 -24.52 46.73
CA LEU A 625 -16.46 -25.89 47.27
C LEU A 625 -15.23 -25.96 48.16
N PHE A 626 -14.15 -25.28 47.78
CA PHE A 626 -12.93 -25.22 48.58
C PHE A 626 -13.12 -24.51 49.93
N VAL A 627 -13.88 -23.39 49.91
CA VAL A 627 -14.23 -22.63 51.13
C VAL A 627 -15.13 -23.47 52.04
N VAL A 628 -16.14 -24.15 51.48
CA VAL A 628 -17.02 -25.05 52.25
C VAL A 628 -16.22 -26.20 52.86
N LEU A 629 -15.30 -26.80 52.11
CA LEU A 629 -14.43 -27.87 52.60
C LEU A 629 -13.52 -27.41 53.76
N LEU A 630 -12.97 -26.19 53.63
CA LEU A 630 -12.18 -25.59 54.72
C LEU A 630 -12.99 -25.28 55.96
N LEU A 631 -14.26 -24.88 55.82
CA LEU A 631 -15.13 -24.63 56.93
C LEU A 631 -15.55 -25.92 57.63
N VAL A 632 -15.82 -26.99 56.89
CA VAL A 632 -16.10 -28.34 57.44
C VAL A 632 -14.91 -28.91 58.17
N LEU A 633 -13.71 -28.77 57.62
CA LEU A 633 -12.48 -29.21 58.26
C LEU A 633 -12.15 -28.40 59.51
N ARG A 634 -12.44 -27.10 59.54
CA ARG A 634 -12.32 -26.25 60.75
C ARG A 634 -13.30 -26.64 61.84
N LYS A 635 -14.54 -27.04 61.47
CA LYS A 635 -15.55 -27.50 62.46
C LYS A 635 -15.17 -28.83 63.07
N LYS A 636 -14.66 -29.79 62.26
CA LYS A 636 -14.12 -31.07 62.78
C LYS A 636 -12.89 -30.94 63.70
N ARG A 637 -12.14 -29.82 63.61
CA ARG A 637 -10.97 -29.57 64.45
C ARG A 637 -11.35 -28.88 65.76
N LYS A 638 -12.57 -28.41 65.93
CA LYS A 638 -13.09 -27.80 67.19
C LYS A 638 -13.87 -28.82 68.04
N ASP A 639 -14.26 -29.94 67.43
CA ASP A 639 -15.04 -30.98 68.09
C ASP A 639 -14.18 -32.23 68.47
N ASN A 640 -12.84 -32.15 68.35
CA ASN A 640 -11.79 -32.97 68.93
C ASN A 640 -10.91 -32.06 69.80
#